data_92b49ec6f907d0b4d56c9393fd6d95f9
#
_entry.id   92b49ec6f907d0b4d56c9393fd6d95f9
#
_cell.length_a   1.000
_cell.length_b   1.000
_cell.length_c   1.000
_cell.angle_alpha   90.00
_cell.angle_beta   90.00
_cell.angle_gamma   90.00
#
_symmetry.space_group_name_H-M   'P 1'
#
loop_
_entity.id
_entity.type
_entity.pdbx_description
1 polymer ?
#
loop_
_entity_poly.entity_id
_entity_poly.type
_entity_poly.pdbx_seq_one_letter_code
_entity_poly.pdbx_strand_id
1 'polypeptide(L)'
;MTSTVHTTDTADAAGAAPSQHESTVPRAPRTPHTTSAPISTSSSAPEPPHMVRILCWTVATLACLWLAFCSAVGPIYRADGSIAEFSIWNALLGAVMFCVYLTIVHVLATAVGRRHSHTARNHTARNRIIPSVVHTIHTVSGQICGFLRRLARPATTIIVKHERTIIRHTSSTRRIFTVLVVGWAWCYITLLSAFGADVFSQIREFTSFWQQSHGNPQPYLDGTQIVSTIMDVYPTAHYLWPADPTFLTNQHNILLTLLYGGMGYASQTLTGAPDAGLIILSGMQFLFVAFCCAATANRFLNRPFATGVSGGTASAVTRVIVFVLLLLNPIVIFSTISLTKSPLFAFAFVWWFGALYELYATSAYGGTTASSGTTVCDGTIAYDGTDSPATAAPITPAKPRRITVIALALSTLVMLASAKYGLYIVALQLVLALLADRKRWRTYVIALLIPLIAFQGMITALTATNTIIGGDPIESKGVQLQQIGRIAQRDPDSIPASAREKIAPIIDLDGAAKAYFPNDADRMKSSGSSESKTIAYQWRTVTADDMKDFNSAWLDIVKASPVVAIDALLAKCYGYFDVFDVPYVSAIYYVNNGKVQNDTAVISRWNHDWRNAVAGFANGWSHIPVLGWPIHGNFWTILTLVVGAAEVVRRRWRALAYHLPMLLLMGVMITAPANNFDRHMLPLVFCFAFLALWFRRDSGDAPERVDRSQASR
;
A
#
# COMPACT_ATOMS: atom_id res chain seq x y z
N MET A 1 -24.40 40.84 45.86
CA MET A 1 -24.41 42.29 45.67
C MET A 1 -24.94 42.46 44.26
N THR A 2 -26.24 42.57 44.12
CA THR A 2 -27.03 43.81 43.99
C THR A 2 -26.60 44.60 42.77
N SER A 3 -27.43 45.01 41.78
CA SER A 3 -28.85 45.30 41.78
C SER A 3 -29.20 45.78 40.37
N THR A 4 -30.30 45.30 39.82
CA THR A 4 -31.57 45.99 39.49
C THR A 4 -31.55 47.04 38.35
N VAL A 5 -32.29 46.77 37.27
CA VAL A 5 -33.72 47.03 36.99
C VAL A 5 -34.04 48.44 36.41
N HIS A 6 -34.70 48.54 35.30
CA HIS A 6 -35.98 49.16 34.94
C HIS A 6 -36.11 49.35 33.44
N THR A 7 -36.99 48.69 32.72
CA THR A 7 -38.43 48.94 32.41
C THR A 7 -38.84 50.37 32.06
N THR A 8 -39.50 50.51 30.95
CA THR A 8 -40.89 50.92 30.66
C THR A 8 -41.04 51.26 29.19
N ASP A 9 -41.93 50.61 28.44
CA ASP A 9 -43.35 50.88 28.16
C ASP A 9 -43.57 52.24 27.42
N THR A 10 -44.27 52.26 26.31
CA THR A 10 -45.64 52.18 25.89
C THR A 10 -45.74 52.68 24.48
N ALA A 11 -46.41 52.03 23.55
CA ALA A 11 -47.79 52.02 23.16
C ALA A 11 -48.25 53.05 22.11
N ASP A 12 -49.00 52.49 21.16
CA ASP A 12 -50.15 53.03 20.39
C ASP A 12 -49.87 53.94 19.21
N ALA A 13 -50.50 53.80 18.11
CA ALA A 13 -51.71 53.39 17.55
C ALA A 13 -51.90 53.86 16.11
N ALA A 14 -52.52 53.03 15.33
CA ALA A 14 -53.58 53.35 14.34
C ALA A 14 -53.35 54.26 13.10
N GLY A 15 -53.60 53.71 11.93
CA GLY A 15 -54.69 54.27 11.15
C GLY A 15 -54.44 54.52 9.67
N ALA A 16 -55.21 53.82 8.82
CA ALA A 16 -55.84 54.26 7.58
C ALA A 16 -55.09 54.11 6.23
N ALA A 17 -55.59 53.19 5.42
CA ALA A 17 -55.69 53.32 3.95
C ALA A 17 -56.86 54.31 3.62
N PRO A 18 -57.12 54.76 2.37
CA PRO A 18 -56.79 54.21 1.05
C PRO A 18 -56.48 55.30 -0.02
N SER A 19 -56.12 54.92 -1.24
CA SER A 19 -56.87 55.30 -2.46
C SER A 19 -56.10 54.95 -3.75
N GLN A 20 -56.87 54.39 -4.67
CA GLN A 20 -56.53 54.08 -6.05
C GLN A 20 -56.25 55.37 -6.87
N HIS A 21 -55.25 55.28 -7.78
CA HIS A 21 -55.31 56.07 -9.01
C HIS A 21 -54.82 55.25 -10.20
N GLU A 22 -55.71 54.92 -11.09
CA GLU A 22 -55.48 54.52 -12.48
C GLU A 22 -54.76 55.62 -13.22
N SER A 23 -53.70 55.27 -13.98
CA SER A 23 -53.23 56.10 -15.11
C SER A 23 -52.89 55.22 -16.29
N THR A 24 -53.72 55.32 -17.29
CA THR A 24 -53.58 54.83 -18.66
C THR A 24 -52.40 55.46 -19.37
N VAL A 25 -51.52 54.66 -19.99
CA VAL A 25 -50.50 55.09 -20.97
C VAL A 25 -50.54 54.12 -22.19
N PRO A 26 -50.36 54.65 -23.41
CA PRO A 26 -50.82 53.99 -24.65
C PRO A 26 -49.89 52.95 -25.21
N ARG A 27 -50.47 52.00 -25.89
CA ARG A 27 -49.88 50.88 -26.59
C ARG A 27 -49.13 51.28 -27.84
N ALA A 28 -47.80 50.98 -27.94
CA ALA A 28 -46.97 51.05 -29.15
C ALA A 28 -47.00 49.72 -29.93
N PRO A 29 -46.76 49.71 -31.26
CA PRO A 29 -47.13 48.59 -32.15
C PRO A 29 -46.14 47.42 -32.09
N ARG A 30 -46.70 46.22 -32.21
CA ARG A 30 -45.97 44.91 -32.24
C ARG A 30 -45.15 44.78 -33.52
N THR A 31 -43.86 44.58 -33.41
CA THR A 31 -42.98 44.03 -34.46
C THR A 31 -43.03 42.49 -34.47
N PRO A 32 -42.87 41.83 -35.62
CA PRO A 32 -43.09 40.40 -35.72
C PRO A 32 -41.97 39.57 -35.08
N HIS A 33 -42.38 38.56 -34.32
CA HIS A 33 -41.50 37.57 -33.73
C HIS A 33 -40.77 36.76 -34.80
N THR A 34 -39.48 36.93 -34.95
CA THR A 34 -38.57 35.94 -35.55
C THR A 34 -38.34 34.85 -34.53
N THR A 35 -38.88 33.68 -34.79
CA THR A 35 -38.56 32.45 -34.08
C THR A 35 -37.12 32.06 -34.31
N SER A 36 -36.22 32.44 -33.39
CA SER A 36 -34.90 31.87 -33.31
C SER A 36 -35.00 30.52 -32.61
N ALA A 37 -34.79 29.45 -33.35
CA ALA A 37 -34.62 28.09 -32.84
C ALA A 37 -33.49 28.05 -31.78
N PRO A 38 -33.67 27.31 -30.67
CA PRO A 38 -32.61 27.17 -29.72
C PRO A 38 -31.46 26.33 -30.36
N ILE A 39 -30.30 26.94 -30.60
CA ILE A 39 -29.07 26.23 -30.96
C ILE A 39 -28.66 25.46 -29.72
N SER A 40 -29.06 24.19 -29.66
CA SER A 40 -28.52 23.23 -28.69
C SER A 40 -27.12 22.79 -29.13
N THR A 41 -26.13 23.57 -28.82
CA THR A 41 -24.74 23.12 -28.91
C THR A 41 -24.40 22.35 -27.62
N SER A 42 -24.85 21.10 -27.53
CA SER A 42 -24.22 20.13 -26.66
C SER A 42 -22.89 19.74 -27.31
N SER A 43 -21.81 20.45 -27.00
CA SER A 43 -20.46 20.01 -27.35
C SER A 43 -20.13 18.83 -26.43
N SER A 44 -20.51 17.63 -26.85
CA SER A 44 -19.98 16.38 -26.31
C SER A 44 -18.46 16.39 -26.57
N ALA A 45 -17.65 16.23 -25.50
CA ALA A 45 -16.21 16.04 -25.65
C ALA A 45 -15.97 14.91 -26.70
N PRO A 46 -14.98 15.04 -27.58
CA PRO A 46 -14.73 14.06 -28.64
C PRO A 46 -14.50 12.69 -28.00
N GLU A 47 -15.29 11.69 -28.44
CA GLU A 47 -15.06 10.31 -28.03
C GLU A 47 -13.60 9.93 -28.35
N PRO A 48 -12.91 9.28 -27.41
CA PRO A 48 -11.51 8.92 -27.63
C PRO A 48 -11.38 7.95 -28.80
N PRO A 49 -10.26 7.97 -29.52
CA PRO A 49 -10.02 7.05 -30.61
C PRO A 49 -10.20 5.61 -30.12
N HIS A 50 -10.91 4.80 -30.92
CA HIS A 50 -11.23 3.40 -30.60
C HIS A 50 -10.00 2.59 -30.14
N MET A 51 -8.84 2.85 -30.71
CA MET A 51 -7.56 2.21 -30.34
C MET A 51 -7.21 2.39 -28.85
N VAL A 52 -7.33 3.59 -28.28
CA VAL A 52 -7.01 3.84 -26.87
C VAL A 52 -7.95 3.08 -25.94
N ARG A 53 -9.23 3.00 -26.30
CA ARG A 53 -10.22 2.23 -25.54
C ARG A 53 -9.91 0.74 -25.56
N ILE A 54 -9.55 0.20 -26.73
CA ILE A 54 -9.14 -1.20 -26.89
C ILE A 54 -7.90 -1.46 -26.03
N LEU A 55 -6.86 -0.64 -26.12
CA LEU A 55 -5.64 -0.81 -25.35
C LEU A 55 -5.89 -0.82 -23.83
N CYS A 56 -6.72 0.10 -23.34
CA CYS A 56 -7.06 0.14 -21.90
C CYS A 56 -7.77 -1.15 -21.44
N TRP A 57 -8.72 -1.65 -22.23
CA TRP A 57 -9.40 -2.92 -21.92
C TRP A 57 -8.46 -4.12 -22.06
N THR A 58 -7.53 -4.12 -23.02
CA THR A 58 -6.50 -5.17 -23.15
C THR A 58 -5.64 -5.24 -21.89
N VAL A 59 -5.14 -4.11 -21.38
CA VAL A 59 -4.35 -4.07 -20.15
C VAL A 59 -5.16 -4.60 -18.96
N ALA A 60 -6.41 -4.18 -18.82
CA ALA A 60 -7.28 -4.66 -17.74
C ALA A 60 -7.58 -6.17 -17.87
N THR A 61 -7.79 -6.66 -19.09
CA THR A 61 -7.99 -8.10 -19.35
C THR A 61 -6.75 -8.90 -19.00
N LEU A 62 -5.55 -8.43 -19.34
CA LEU A 62 -4.29 -9.10 -18.97
C LEU A 62 -4.12 -9.17 -17.46
N ALA A 63 -4.47 -8.11 -16.70
CA ALA A 63 -4.45 -8.14 -15.25
C ALA A 63 -5.44 -9.19 -14.68
N CYS A 64 -6.65 -9.27 -15.24
CA CYS A 64 -7.63 -10.30 -14.85
C CYS A 64 -7.17 -11.71 -15.21
N LEU A 65 -6.53 -11.89 -16.37
CA LEU A 65 -5.96 -13.19 -16.78
C LEU A 65 -4.84 -13.64 -15.86
N TRP A 66 -3.97 -12.72 -15.44
CA TRP A 66 -2.91 -13.03 -14.47
C TRP A 66 -3.49 -13.52 -13.13
N LEU A 67 -4.46 -12.81 -12.58
CA LEU A 67 -5.14 -13.22 -11.33
C LEU A 67 -5.85 -14.56 -11.47
N ALA A 68 -6.55 -14.78 -12.59
CA ALA A 68 -7.24 -16.02 -12.88
C ALA A 68 -6.27 -17.20 -13.07
N PHE A 69 -5.14 -16.95 -13.73
CA PHE A 69 -4.08 -17.93 -13.92
C PHE A 69 -3.46 -18.34 -12.58
N CYS A 70 -3.13 -17.37 -11.70
CA CYS A 70 -2.62 -17.67 -10.36
C CYS A 70 -3.61 -18.52 -9.55
N SER A 71 -4.91 -18.22 -9.63
CA SER A 71 -5.95 -19.05 -8.98
C SER A 71 -6.07 -20.45 -9.60
N ALA A 72 -5.88 -20.56 -10.94
CA ALA A 72 -5.94 -21.86 -11.65
C ALA A 72 -4.78 -22.79 -11.30
N VAL A 73 -3.56 -22.23 -11.17
CA VAL A 73 -2.36 -23.02 -10.83
C VAL A 73 -2.19 -23.22 -9.33
N GLY A 74 -2.92 -22.47 -8.50
CA GLY A 74 -2.84 -22.56 -7.04
C GLY A 74 -2.96 -23.98 -6.49
N PRO A 75 -3.94 -24.81 -6.89
CA PRO A 75 -4.05 -26.20 -6.45
C PRO A 75 -2.81 -27.04 -6.76
N ILE A 76 -2.17 -26.82 -7.92
CA ILE A 76 -0.96 -27.53 -8.35
C ILE A 76 0.21 -27.21 -7.41
N TYR A 77 0.48 -25.92 -7.19
CA TYR A 77 1.65 -25.49 -6.40
C TYR A 77 1.46 -25.66 -4.89
N ARG A 78 0.23 -25.67 -4.38
CA ARG A 78 -0.04 -26.08 -2.99
C ARG A 78 0.32 -27.56 -2.74
N ALA A 79 0.20 -28.40 -3.77
CA ALA A 79 0.62 -29.79 -3.73
C ALA A 79 2.07 -30.02 -4.16
N ASP A 80 2.86 -28.97 -4.37
CA ASP A 80 4.22 -28.99 -4.92
C ASP A 80 4.34 -29.73 -6.27
N GLY A 81 3.26 -29.64 -7.09
CA GLY A 81 3.21 -30.23 -8.43
C GLY A 81 3.89 -29.38 -9.50
N SER A 82 3.68 -29.74 -10.76
CA SER A 82 4.22 -29.06 -11.95
C SER A 82 3.09 -28.50 -12.82
N ILE A 83 3.36 -27.40 -13.53
CA ILE A 83 2.45 -26.87 -14.55
C ILE A 83 2.14 -27.90 -15.65
N ALA A 84 3.01 -28.89 -15.84
CA ALA A 84 2.75 -30.01 -16.74
C ALA A 84 1.50 -30.85 -16.34
N GLU A 85 1.09 -30.77 -15.07
CA GLU A 85 -0.11 -31.42 -14.53
C GLU A 85 -1.39 -30.57 -14.70
N PHE A 86 -1.31 -29.47 -15.45
CA PHE A 86 -2.44 -28.57 -15.66
C PHE A 86 -3.61 -29.28 -16.34
N SER A 87 -4.69 -29.42 -15.60
CA SER A 87 -5.88 -30.20 -15.98
C SER A 87 -7.02 -29.31 -16.49
N ILE A 88 -8.05 -29.96 -17.04
CA ILE A 88 -9.28 -29.26 -17.44
C ILE A 88 -9.96 -28.57 -16.23
N TRP A 89 -9.83 -29.10 -15.03
CA TRP A 89 -10.37 -28.51 -13.82
C TRP A 89 -9.67 -27.20 -13.45
N ASN A 90 -8.35 -27.13 -13.65
CA ASN A 90 -7.59 -25.88 -13.51
C ASN A 90 -8.05 -24.83 -14.54
N ALA A 91 -8.27 -25.25 -15.79
CA ALA A 91 -8.78 -24.37 -16.83
C ALA A 91 -10.19 -23.85 -16.51
N LEU A 92 -11.09 -24.71 -16.02
CA LEU A 92 -12.44 -24.30 -15.60
C LEU A 92 -12.39 -23.33 -14.42
N LEU A 93 -11.58 -23.59 -13.40
CA LEU A 93 -11.38 -22.68 -12.28
C LEU A 93 -10.85 -21.33 -12.79
N GLY A 94 -9.85 -21.33 -13.65
CA GLY A 94 -9.29 -20.14 -14.27
C GLY A 94 -10.36 -19.34 -15.05
N ALA A 95 -11.18 -20.02 -15.85
CA ALA A 95 -12.27 -19.37 -16.60
C ALA A 95 -13.31 -18.70 -15.68
N VAL A 96 -13.70 -19.40 -14.61
CA VAL A 96 -14.63 -18.82 -13.60
C VAL A 96 -14.02 -17.61 -12.92
N MET A 97 -12.78 -17.70 -12.45
CA MET A 97 -12.10 -16.60 -11.78
C MET A 97 -11.85 -15.42 -12.71
N PHE A 98 -11.53 -15.67 -13.97
CA PHE A 98 -11.43 -14.63 -15.00
C PHE A 98 -12.74 -13.87 -15.16
N CYS A 99 -13.86 -14.57 -15.28
CA CYS A 99 -15.17 -13.95 -15.36
C CYS A 99 -15.49 -13.12 -14.10
N VAL A 100 -15.14 -13.62 -12.92
CA VAL A 100 -15.32 -12.89 -11.65
C VAL A 100 -14.53 -11.59 -11.63
N TYR A 101 -13.21 -11.65 -11.89
CA TYR A 101 -12.35 -10.47 -11.88
C TYR A 101 -12.73 -9.45 -12.95
N LEU A 102 -13.01 -9.90 -14.17
CA LEU A 102 -13.44 -9.03 -15.25
C LEU A 102 -14.79 -8.35 -14.93
N THR A 103 -15.71 -9.08 -14.30
CA THR A 103 -16.99 -8.53 -13.83
C THR A 103 -16.77 -7.44 -12.78
N ILE A 104 -15.89 -7.66 -11.80
CA ILE A 104 -15.56 -6.67 -10.77
C ILE A 104 -14.96 -5.41 -11.41
N VAL A 105 -13.99 -5.56 -12.32
CA VAL A 105 -13.40 -4.41 -13.06
C VAL A 105 -14.47 -3.66 -13.85
N HIS A 106 -15.36 -4.38 -14.56
CA HIS A 106 -16.45 -3.78 -15.32
C HIS A 106 -17.41 -3.00 -14.41
N VAL A 107 -17.80 -3.57 -13.28
CA VAL A 107 -18.67 -2.91 -12.29
C VAL A 107 -18.01 -1.66 -11.71
N LEU A 108 -16.75 -1.73 -11.32
CA LEU A 108 -16.00 -0.58 -10.82
C LEU A 108 -15.87 0.51 -11.88
N ALA A 109 -15.57 0.13 -13.12
CA ALA A 109 -15.45 1.08 -14.23
C ALA A 109 -16.76 1.76 -14.60
N THR A 110 -17.92 1.08 -14.45
CA THR A 110 -19.23 1.60 -14.87
C THR A 110 -20.08 2.20 -13.74
N ALA A 111 -20.06 1.61 -12.54
CA ALA A 111 -20.90 2.02 -11.42
C ALA A 111 -20.60 3.44 -10.93
N VAL A 112 -19.36 3.86 -11.04
CA VAL A 112 -18.90 5.19 -10.59
C VAL A 112 -19.24 6.29 -11.62
N GLY A 113 -19.45 5.93 -12.92
CA GLY A 113 -19.81 6.88 -13.99
C GLY A 113 -21.29 7.27 -14.08
N ARG A 114 -22.17 6.52 -13.42
CA ARG A 114 -23.63 6.66 -13.61
C ARG A 114 -24.32 7.76 -12.80
N ARG A 115 -23.64 8.42 -11.87
CA ARG A 115 -24.29 9.46 -11.03
C ARG A 115 -24.64 10.74 -11.77
N HIS A 116 -24.09 10.99 -12.97
CA HIS A 116 -24.34 12.22 -13.74
C HIS A 116 -25.27 12.10 -14.96
N SER A 117 -25.81 10.91 -15.30
CA SER A 117 -26.63 10.75 -16.52
C SER A 117 -28.11 10.46 -16.25
N HIS A 118 -28.70 10.96 -15.17
CA HIS A 118 -30.15 10.85 -14.99
C HIS A 118 -30.98 11.75 -15.94
N THR A 119 -30.32 12.67 -16.67
CA THR A 119 -30.99 13.58 -17.63
C THR A 119 -30.85 13.19 -19.12
N ALA A 120 -30.04 12.19 -19.45
CA ALA A 120 -29.85 11.78 -20.84
C ALA A 120 -30.40 10.36 -21.08
N ARG A 121 -31.71 10.18 -20.82
CA ARG A 121 -32.41 8.95 -21.10
C ARG A 121 -33.28 9.11 -22.36
N ASN A 122 -32.66 9.29 -23.50
CA ASN A 122 -33.27 9.04 -24.83
C ASN A 122 -32.15 9.22 -25.88
N HIS A 123 -31.87 8.19 -26.58
CA HIS A 123 -31.01 7.98 -27.76
C HIS A 123 -29.73 7.16 -27.48
N THR A 124 -29.89 5.84 -27.61
CA THR A 124 -29.00 5.01 -28.42
C THR A 124 -29.50 3.56 -28.41
N ALA A 125 -30.49 3.32 -29.25
CA ALA A 125 -30.77 1.99 -29.77
C ALA A 125 -29.92 1.80 -31.04
N ARG A 126 -28.69 1.26 -30.89
CA ARG A 126 -27.99 0.60 -32.02
C ARG A 126 -26.63 0.05 -31.56
N ASN A 127 -26.67 -1.14 -31.01
CA ASN A 127 -25.65 -2.18 -31.24
C ASN A 127 -26.14 -3.46 -30.53
N ARG A 128 -26.83 -4.28 -31.31
CA ARG A 128 -27.37 -5.57 -30.88
C ARG A 128 -26.33 -6.64 -31.22
N ILE A 129 -25.41 -7.01 -30.31
CA ILE A 129 -24.80 -8.36 -30.35
C ILE A 129 -24.34 -8.85 -28.94
N ILE A 130 -24.29 -8.02 -27.89
CA ILE A 130 -23.97 -8.49 -26.52
C ILE A 130 -25.03 -8.03 -25.49
N PRO A 131 -26.33 -8.28 -25.67
CA PRO A 131 -27.31 -7.80 -24.72
C PRO A 131 -27.51 -8.73 -23.51
N SER A 132 -27.34 -10.05 -23.67
CA SER A 132 -27.72 -10.99 -22.61
C SER A 132 -26.72 -11.09 -21.48
N VAL A 133 -25.43 -11.24 -21.76
CA VAL A 133 -24.39 -11.38 -20.76
C VAL A 133 -24.22 -10.09 -19.95
N VAL A 134 -24.16 -8.93 -20.63
CA VAL A 134 -24.05 -7.63 -19.95
C VAL A 134 -25.30 -7.33 -19.13
N HIS A 135 -26.47 -7.71 -19.59
CA HIS A 135 -27.73 -7.56 -18.84
C HIS A 135 -27.76 -8.48 -17.62
N THR A 136 -27.32 -9.73 -17.75
CA THR A 136 -27.23 -10.70 -16.64
C THR A 136 -26.23 -10.20 -15.59
N ILE A 137 -25.03 -9.74 -16.01
CA ILE A 137 -24.04 -9.15 -15.11
C ILE A 137 -24.61 -7.95 -14.35
N HIS A 138 -25.37 -7.06 -15.03
CA HIS A 138 -26.01 -5.92 -14.38
C HIS A 138 -27.11 -6.31 -13.41
N THR A 139 -27.88 -7.33 -13.75
CA THR A 139 -28.97 -7.82 -12.90
C THR A 139 -28.41 -8.49 -11.65
N VAL A 140 -27.43 -9.39 -11.80
CA VAL A 140 -26.76 -10.07 -10.69
C VAL A 140 -26.02 -9.07 -9.80
N SER A 141 -25.26 -8.15 -10.39
CA SER A 141 -24.58 -7.08 -9.65
C SER A 141 -25.58 -6.20 -8.88
N GLY A 142 -26.71 -5.86 -9.49
CA GLY A 142 -27.80 -5.11 -8.83
C GLY A 142 -28.43 -5.87 -7.66
N GLN A 143 -28.61 -7.18 -7.80
CA GLN A 143 -29.13 -8.04 -6.74
C GLN A 143 -28.15 -8.18 -5.59
N ILE A 144 -26.86 -8.42 -5.87
CA ILE A 144 -25.79 -8.48 -4.85
C ILE A 144 -25.68 -7.15 -4.11
N CYS A 145 -25.64 -6.02 -4.83
CA CYS A 145 -25.64 -4.70 -4.20
C CYS A 145 -26.90 -4.44 -3.37
N GLY A 146 -28.06 -4.89 -3.83
CA GLY A 146 -29.33 -4.81 -3.11
C GLY A 146 -29.32 -5.64 -1.83
N PHE A 147 -28.80 -6.87 -1.90
CA PHE A 147 -28.63 -7.76 -0.74
C PHE A 147 -27.66 -7.17 0.28
N LEU A 148 -26.47 -6.74 -0.14
CA LEU A 148 -25.48 -6.11 0.74
C LEU A 148 -26.00 -4.83 1.39
N ARG A 149 -26.79 -4.01 0.66
CA ARG A 149 -27.45 -2.84 1.24
C ARG A 149 -28.51 -3.22 2.29
N ARG A 150 -29.28 -4.29 2.07
CA ARG A 150 -30.24 -4.78 3.07
C ARG A 150 -29.55 -5.26 4.33
N LEU A 151 -28.46 -6.04 4.16
CA LEU A 151 -27.64 -6.53 5.27
C LEU A 151 -26.97 -5.38 6.06
N ALA A 152 -26.51 -4.34 5.38
CA ALA A 152 -25.89 -3.18 5.99
C ALA A 152 -26.86 -2.14 6.59
N ARG A 153 -28.19 -2.24 6.30
CA ARG A 153 -29.19 -1.27 6.78
C ARG A 153 -29.21 -1.07 8.29
N PRO A 154 -29.24 -2.13 9.15
CA PRO A 154 -29.26 -1.93 10.60
C PRO A 154 -28.01 -1.21 11.09
N ALA A 155 -26.83 -1.60 10.60
CA ALA A 155 -25.58 -0.93 10.95
C ALA A 155 -25.56 0.53 10.49
N THR A 156 -26.02 0.82 9.27
CA THR A 156 -26.08 2.21 8.76
C THR A 156 -27.05 3.06 9.54
N THR A 157 -28.18 2.52 10.02
CA THR A 157 -29.14 3.24 10.87
C THR A 157 -28.51 3.62 12.21
N ILE A 158 -27.77 2.71 12.85
CA ILE A 158 -27.02 2.98 14.09
C ILE A 158 -25.97 4.06 13.86
N ILE A 159 -25.20 3.96 12.79
CA ILE A 159 -24.17 4.93 12.43
C ILE A 159 -24.76 6.33 12.22
N VAL A 160 -25.87 6.43 11.50
CA VAL A 160 -26.57 7.71 11.25
C VAL A 160 -27.11 8.30 12.55
N LYS A 161 -27.66 7.48 13.44
CA LYS A 161 -28.10 7.93 14.78
C LYS A 161 -26.96 8.57 15.59
N HIS A 162 -25.73 8.08 15.43
CA HIS A 162 -24.55 8.57 16.15
C HIS A 162 -23.64 9.48 15.30
N GLU A 163 -24.12 9.96 14.15
CA GLU A 163 -23.34 10.70 13.17
C GLU A 163 -22.55 11.89 13.78
N ARG A 164 -23.21 12.73 14.58
CA ARG A 164 -22.57 13.89 15.22
C ARG A 164 -21.40 13.47 16.11
N THR A 165 -21.57 12.39 16.87
CA THR A 165 -20.53 11.85 17.78
C THR A 165 -19.35 11.32 16.98
N ILE A 166 -19.60 10.52 15.94
CA ILE A 166 -18.56 9.96 15.06
C ILE A 166 -17.76 11.09 14.41
N ILE A 167 -18.44 12.07 13.82
CA ILE A 167 -17.78 13.20 13.18
C ILE A 167 -16.97 14.00 14.22
N ARG A 168 -17.50 14.27 15.41
CA ARG A 168 -16.81 14.98 16.47
C ARG A 168 -15.49 14.29 16.86
N HIS A 169 -15.51 12.98 17.10
CA HIS A 169 -14.32 12.22 17.52
C HIS A 169 -13.31 11.98 16.40
N THR A 170 -13.69 12.18 15.13
CA THR A 170 -12.82 12.00 13.97
C THR A 170 -12.57 13.30 13.18
N SER A 171 -12.81 14.46 13.79
CA SER A 171 -12.75 15.78 13.11
C SER A 171 -11.35 16.40 13.00
N SER A 172 -10.34 15.82 13.65
CA SER A 172 -8.97 16.34 13.62
C SER A 172 -7.94 15.23 13.79
N THR A 173 -6.69 15.48 13.36
CA THR A 173 -5.60 14.52 13.55
C THR A 173 -5.44 14.09 15.01
N ARG A 174 -5.52 15.02 15.95
CA ARG A 174 -5.39 14.71 17.40
C ARG A 174 -6.51 13.76 17.87
N ARG A 175 -7.76 14.02 17.50
CA ARG A 175 -8.90 13.17 17.89
C ARG A 175 -8.82 11.80 17.26
N ILE A 176 -8.45 11.71 15.96
CA ILE A 176 -8.23 10.44 15.27
C ILE A 176 -7.09 9.67 15.94
N PHE A 177 -5.98 10.34 16.25
CA PHE A 177 -4.86 9.75 16.98
C PHE A 177 -5.31 9.14 18.31
N THR A 178 -6.08 9.89 19.10
CA THR A 178 -6.61 9.38 20.38
C THR A 178 -7.51 8.16 20.18
N VAL A 179 -8.40 8.17 19.17
CA VAL A 179 -9.26 7.01 18.85
C VAL A 179 -8.43 5.78 18.50
N LEU A 180 -7.38 5.94 17.68
CA LEU A 180 -6.50 4.84 17.28
C LEU A 180 -5.67 4.32 18.46
N VAL A 181 -5.08 5.22 19.26
CA VAL A 181 -4.31 4.84 20.45
C VAL A 181 -5.19 4.06 21.44
N VAL A 182 -6.38 4.56 21.75
CA VAL A 182 -7.31 3.87 22.65
C VAL A 182 -7.78 2.54 22.05
N GLY A 183 -8.12 2.53 20.78
CA GLY A 183 -8.60 1.32 20.08
C GLY A 183 -7.56 0.20 19.99
N TRP A 184 -6.27 0.54 19.87
CA TRP A 184 -5.16 -0.43 19.79
C TRP A 184 -4.43 -0.64 21.10
N ALA A 185 -4.70 0.17 22.17
CA ALA A 185 -4.00 0.10 23.44
C ALA A 185 -3.99 -1.30 24.05
N TRP A 186 -5.09 -2.05 23.90
CA TRP A 186 -5.18 -3.43 24.38
C TRP A 186 -4.06 -4.30 23.82
N CYS A 187 -3.76 -4.16 22.52
CA CYS A 187 -2.73 -4.96 21.86
C CYS A 187 -1.35 -4.70 22.47
N TYR A 188 -0.96 -3.42 22.60
CA TYR A 188 0.31 -3.06 23.23
C TYR A 188 0.37 -3.43 24.71
N ILE A 189 -0.68 -3.15 25.49
CA ILE A 189 -0.69 -3.42 26.95
C ILE A 189 -0.67 -4.93 27.22
N THR A 190 -1.38 -5.73 26.43
CA THR A 190 -1.50 -7.17 26.72
C THR A 190 -0.43 -8.04 26.06
N LEU A 191 0.16 -7.57 24.96
CA LEU A 191 1.17 -8.31 24.20
C LEU A 191 2.58 -7.72 24.30
N LEU A 192 2.74 -6.47 24.74
CA LEU A 192 3.96 -5.68 24.92
C LEU A 192 4.74 -5.48 23.63
N SER A 193 5.09 -6.54 22.92
CA SER A 193 5.88 -6.53 21.68
C SER A 193 5.59 -7.78 20.85
N ALA A 194 5.85 -7.67 19.55
CA ALA A 194 5.84 -8.77 18.58
C ALA A 194 7.06 -8.64 17.66
N PHE A 195 7.69 -9.74 17.26
CA PHE A 195 8.89 -9.72 16.44
C PHE A 195 9.20 -11.11 15.84
N GLY A 196 10.15 -11.13 14.89
CA GLY A 196 10.70 -12.35 14.31
C GLY A 196 12.22 -12.40 14.47
N ALA A 197 12.89 -13.25 13.71
CA ALA A 197 14.34 -13.45 13.75
C ALA A 197 15.13 -12.17 13.42
N ASP A 198 14.63 -11.32 12.52
CA ASP A 198 15.32 -10.11 12.03
C ASP A 198 15.83 -9.21 13.17
N VAL A 199 15.03 -9.00 14.22
CA VAL A 199 15.40 -8.14 15.35
C VAL A 199 16.55 -8.72 16.16
N PHE A 200 16.51 -10.03 16.43
CA PHE A 200 17.59 -10.69 17.17
C PHE A 200 18.89 -10.70 16.37
N SER A 201 18.80 -10.87 15.08
CA SER A 201 19.97 -10.78 14.22
C SER A 201 20.59 -9.37 14.26
N GLN A 202 19.77 -8.32 14.27
CA GLN A 202 20.25 -6.94 14.42
C GLN A 202 20.86 -6.69 15.81
N ILE A 203 20.27 -7.28 16.89
CA ILE A 203 20.87 -7.21 18.24
C ILE A 203 22.23 -7.90 18.27
N ARG A 204 22.35 -9.11 17.70
CA ARG A 204 23.63 -9.84 17.62
C ARG A 204 24.66 -9.04 16.80
N GLU A 205 24.26 -8.49 15.67
CA GLU A 205 25.14 -7.68 14.81
C GLU A 205 25.70 -6.47 15.57
N PHE A 206 24.84 -5.71 16.24
CA PHE A 206 25.27 -4.57 17.03
C PHE A 206 26.14 -4.98 18.22
N THR A 207 25.78 -6.06 18.92
CA THR A 207 26.54 -6.61 20.04
C THR A 207 27.95 -7.03 19.60
N SER A 208 28.04 -7.75 18.49
CA SER A 208 29.31 -8.19 17.92
C SER A 208 30.19 -6.99 17.56
N PHE A 209 29.66 -6.02 16.85
CA PHE A 209 30.35 -4.79 16.50
C PHE A 209 30.83 -4.03 17.75
N TRP A 210 29.98 -3.84 18.75
CA TRP A 210 30.28 -3.12 19.97
C TRP A 210 31.43 -3.81 20.76
N GLN A 211 31.30 -5.12 20.94
CA GLN A 211 32.30 -5.90 21.68
C GLN A 211 33.66 -5.87 20.97
N GLN A 212 33.69 -6.11 19.66
CA GLN A 212 34.93 -6.08 18.89
C GLN A 212 35.57 -4.68 18.88
N SER A 213 34.81 -3.62 18.72
CA SER A 213 35.31 -2.25 18.74
C SER A 213 35.87 -1.81 20.10
N HIS A 214 35.54 -2.54 21.18
CA HIS A 214 36.08 -2.34 22.52
C HIS A 214 37.15 -3.39 22.90
N GLY A 215 37.63 -4.17 21.94
CA GLY A 215 38.70 -5.16 22.15
C GLY A 215 38.26 -6.41 22.94
N ASN A 216 36.94 -6.62 23.12
CA ASN A 216 36.45 -7.81 23.81
C ASN A 216 36.36 -8.98 22.84
N PRO A 217 36.85 -10.19 23.21
CA PRO A 217 36.74 -11.37 22.37
C PRO A 217 35.27 -11.79 22.21
N GLN A 218 34.92 -12.22 21.00
CA GLN A 218 33.59 -12.80 20.76
C GLN A 218 33.55 -14.26 21.22
N PRO A 219 32.54 -14.68 21.93
CA PRO A 219 32.31 -16.10 22.21
C PRO A 219 32.04 -16.85 20.91
N TYR A 220 32.72 -17.97 20.72
CA TYR A 220 32.46 -18.87 19.62
C TYR A 220 31.19 -19.68 19.91
N LEU A 221 30.34 -19.84 18.92
CA LEU A 221 29.25 -20.79 18.99
C LEU A 221 29.85 -22.20 18.79
N ASP A 222 29.62 -23.08 19.76
CA ASP A 222 29.95 -24.52 19.79
C ASP A 222 31.44 -24.96 19.75
N GLY A 223 32.38 -24.09 19.91
CA GLY A 223 33.79 -24.44 20.08
C GLY A 223 34.51 -25.00 18.86
N THR A 224 33.89 -25.07 17.70
CA THR A 224 34.48 -25.70 16.51
C THR A 224 34.93 -24.73 15.45
N GLN A 225 34.44 -23.50 15.45
CA GLN A 225 34.73 -22.55 14.39
C GLN A 225 34.83 -21.12 14.88
N ILE A 226 35.85 -20.49 14.43
CA ILE A 226 36.02 -19.06 14.50
C ILE A 226 35.07 -18.43 13.50
N VAL A 227 33.96 -17.96 13.95
CA VAL A 227 33.11 -17.18 13.09
C VAL A 227 32.85 -15.88 13.79
N SER A 228 33.04 -14.80 13.09
CA SER A 228 32.35 -13.59 13.45
C SER A 228 30.90 -13.94 13.51
N THR A 229 30.34 -13.94 14.69
CA THR A 229 28.98 -14.42 14.98
C THR A 229 27.91 -13.81 14.08
N ILE A 230 28.17 -12.65 13.50
CA ILE A 230 27.25 -12.00 12.57
C ILE A 230 27.22 -12.66 11.20
N MET A 231 28.34 -13.15 10.71
CA MET A 231 28.45 -13.73 9.38
C MET A 231 27.82 -15.11 9.30
N ASP A 232 27.70 -15.80 10.43
CA ASP A 232 26.94 -17.05 10.54
C ASP A 232 25.42 -16.83 10.61
N VAL A 233 24.99 -15.71 11.14
CA VAL A 233 23.57 -15.35 11.20
C VAL A 233 23.05 -14.98 9.81
N TYR A 234 23.88 -14.23 9.07
CA TYR A 234 23.64 -13.86 7.67
C TYR A 234 24.85 -14.25 6.86
N PRO A 235 24.89 -15.46 6.29
CA PRO A 235 26.00 -15.88 5.46
C PRO A 235 26.34 -14.82 4.43
N THR A 236 27.51 -14.24 4.57
CA THR A 236 28.03 -13.17 3.72
C THR A 236 29.37 -13.61 3.17
N ALA A 237 29.53 -13.58 1.86
CA ALA A 237 30.73 -14.05 1.19
C ALA A 237 32.01 -13.42 1.76
N HIS A 238 33.00 -14.25 2.08
CA HIS A 238 34.25 -13.82 2.72
C HIS A 238 35.01 -12.75 1.92
N TYR A 239 34.91 -12.76 0.59
CA TYR A 239 35.56 -11.75 -0.23
C TYR A 239 35.02 -10.32 -0.02
N LEU A 240 33.84 -10.20 0.61
CA LEU A 240 33.24 -8.90 0.97
C LEU A 240 33.70 -8.40 2.34
N TRP A 241 34.41 -9.23 3.12
CA TRP A 241 34.82 -8.88 4.46
C TRP A 241 35.99 -7.92 4.42
N PRO A 242 35.98 -6.82 5.18
CA PRO A 242 37.12 -5.96 5.37
C PRO A 242 38.21 -6.70 6.17
N ALA A 243 39.43 -6.19 6.10
CA ALA A 243 40.56 -6.74 6.85
C ALA A 243 40.36 -6.59 8.37
N ASP A 244 39.67 -5.53 8.80
CA ASP A 244 39.27 -5.31 10.19
C ASP A 244 37.88 -5.91 10.44
N PRO A 245 37.74 -6.83 11.42
CA PRO A 245 36.47 -7.49 11.71
C PRO A 245 35.43 -6.63 12.47
N THR A 246 35.78 -5.41 12.89
CA THR A 246 34.90 -4.50 13.65
C THR A 246 33.91 -3.76 12.74
N PHE A 247 33.12 -4.47 11.95
CA PHE A 247 32.24 -3.85 10.96
C PHE A 247 30.79 -4.23 11.16
N LEU A 248 29.91 -3.40 10.57
CA LEU A 248 28.50 -3.61 10.46
C LEU A 248 28.12 -3.94 9.01
N THR A 249 26.97 -4.55 8.81
CA THR A 249 26.46 -4.83 7.47
C THR A 249 25.25 -3.94 7.14
N ASN A 250 25.00 -3.73 5.86
CA ASN A 250 23.74 -3.17 5.38
C ASN A 250 22.73 -4.25 5.00
N GLN A 251 22.78 -5.42 5.65
CA GLN A 251 21.86 -6.51 5.35
C GLN A 251 20.42 -6.13 5.68
N HIS A 252 20.17 -5.57 6.87
CA HIS A 252 18.86 -5.14 7.34
C HIS A 252 18.61 -3.62 7.28
N ASN A 253 19.41 -2.85 6.62
CA ASN A 253 19.51 -1.41 6.70
C ASN A 253 20.18 -0.96 8.03
N ILE A 254 21.34 -0.37 7.88
CA ILE A 254 22.21 0.01 8.98
C ILE A 254 21.51 0.87 10.04
N LEU A 255 20.63 1.80 9.65
CA LEU A 255 19.93 2.66 10.61
C LEU A 255 19.00 1.86 11.53
N LEU A 256 18.37 0.80 11.03
CA LEU A 256 17.56 -0.08 11.88
C LEU A 256 18.42 -0.97 12.75
N THR A 257 19.57 -1.45 12.25
CA THR A 257 20.52 -2.20 13.05
C THR A 257 21.06 -1.36 14.21
N LEU A 258 21.38 -0.09 13.97
CA LEU A 258 21.79 0.83 15.04
C LEU A 258 20.68 1.09 16.05
N LEU A 259 19.44 1.27 15.60
CA LEU A 259 18.31 1.55 16.47
C LEU A 259 17.86 0.30 17.25
N TYR A 260 17.52 -0.78 16.54
CA TYR A 260 16.99 -2.00 17.17
C TYR A 260 18.08 -2.77 17.89
N GLY A 261 19.24 -2.92 17.26
CA GLY A 261 20.40 -3.58 17.83
C GLY A 261 20.94 -2.84 19.05
N GLY A 262 21.11 -1.53 18.94
CA GLY A 262 21.59 -0.69 20.03
C GLY A 262 20.66 -0.69 21.25
N MET A 263 19.36 -0.57 21.04
CA MET A 263 18.36 -0.64 22.13
C MET A 263 18.30 -2.03 22.77
N GLY A 264 18.36 -3.10 21.96
CA GLY A 264 18.39 -4.47 22.48
C GLY A 264 19.67 -4.75 23.27
N TYR A 265 20.85 -4.33 22.76
CA TYR A 265 22.12 -4.45 23.46
C TYR A 265 22.11 -3.67 24.79
N ALA A 266 21.69 -2.41 24.79
CA ALA A 266 21.61 -1.60 26.00
C ALA A 266 20.67 -2.23 27.04
N SER A 267 19.50 -2.74 26.62
CA SER A 267 18.60 -3.47 27.50
C SER A 267 19.26 -4.72 28.09
N GLN A 268 19.89 -5.53 27.26
CA GLN A 268 20.56 -6.75 27.70
C GLN A 268 21.69 -6.48 28.69
N THR A 269 22.46 -5.43 28.47
CA THR A 269 23.54 -5.00 29.37
C THR A 269 23.02 -4.51 30.70
N LEU A 270 21.90 -3.77 30.71
CA LEU A 270 21.34 -3.15 31.92
C LEU A 270 20.44 -4.10 32.74
N THR A 271 19.73 -4.99 32.06
CA THR A 271 18.67 -5.83 32.69
C THR A 271 18.91 -7.35 32.57
N GLY A 272 19.94 -7.77 31.86
CA GLY A 272 20.22 -9.19 31.59
C GLY A 272 19.37 -9.78 30.43
N ALA A 273 18.42 -9.00 29.87
CA ALA A 273 17.55 -9.44 28.77
C ALA A 273 17.20 -8.31 27.80
N PRO A 274 16.88 -8.60 26.53
CA PRO A 274 16.55 -7.58 25.55
C PRO A 274 15.15 -6.98 25.71
N ASP A 275 14.33 -7.52 26.60
CA ASP A 275 12.89 -7.27 26.74
C ASP A 275 12.53 -5.78 26.91
N ALA A 276 13.18 -5.06 27.82
CA ALA A 276 12.87 -3.66 28.08
C ALA A 276 13.09 -2.79 26.82
N GLY A 277 14.18 -3.04 26.09
CA GLY A 277 14.46 -2.37 24.82
C GLY A 277 13.40 -2.68 23.77
N LEU A 278 12.98 -3.94 23.63
CA LEU A 278 11.94 -4.37 22.70
C LEU A 278 10.57 -3.77 23.03
N ILE A 279 10.22 -3.69 24.31
CA ILE A 279 8.95 -3.08 24.78
C ILE A 279 8.94 -1.58 24.45
N ILE A 280 10.01 -0.86 24.73
CA ILE A 280 10.15 0.57 24.43
C ILE A 280 10.06 0.81 22.92
N LEU A 281 10.78 0.04 22.12
CA LEU A 281 10.75 0.14 20.65
C LEU A 281 9.35 -0.11 20.08
N SER A 282 8.65 -1.13 20.60
CA SER A 282 7.27 -1.41 20.20
C SER A 282 6.33 -0.27 20.60
N GLY A 283 6.51 0.35 21.76
CA GLY A 283 5.74 1.53 22.19
C GLY A 283 5.99 2.75 21.28
N MET A 284 7.25 2.99 20.92
CA MET A 284 7.61 4.06 19.96
C MET A 284 6.98 3.81 18.60
N GLN A 285 7.08 2.58 18.08
CA GLN A 285 6.44 2.19 16.82
C GLN A 285 4.93 2.34 16.89
N PHE A 286 4.29 1.88 17.95
CA PHE A 286 2.84 2.01 18.19
C PHE A 286 2.36 3.47 18.10
N LEU A 287 3.05 4.41 18.74
CA LEU A 287 2.72 5.83 18.66
C LEU A 287 2.97 6.42 17.27
N PHE A 288 4.07 6.03 16.63
CA PHE A 288 4.38 6.44 15.25
C PHE A 288 3.30 5.96 14.26
N VAL A 289 2.86 4.72 14.39
CA VAL A 289 1.81 4.11 13.57
C VAL A 289 0.48 4.84 13.74
N ALA A 290 0.08 5.11 14.99
CA ALA A 290 -1.13 5.88 15.29
C ALA A 290 -1.07 7.28 14.65
N PHE A 291 0.10 7.92 14.68
CA PHE A 291 0.31 9.21 14.02
C PHE A 291 0.19 9.10 12.49
N CYS A 292 0.84 8.13 11.84
CA CYS A 292 0.80 7.95 10.38
C CYS A 292 -0.63 7.74 9.89
N CYS A 293 -1.38 6.84 10.54
CA CYS A 293 -2.76 6.56 10.21
C CYS A 293 -3.67 7.76 10.48
N ALA A 294 -3.50 8.46 11.61
CA ALA A 294 -4.30 9.64 11.95
C ALA A 294 -4.05 10.81 10.99
N ALA A 295 -2.79 11.07 10.63
CA ALA A 295 -2.42 12.12 9.70
C ALA A 295 -3.01 11.87 8.30
N THR A 296 -3.00 10.61 7.85
CA THR A 296 -3.58 10.21 6.57
C THR A 296 -5.10 10.21 6.59
N ALA A 297 -5.72 9.62 7.61
CA ALA A 297 -7.17 9.62 7.76
C ALA A 297 -7.73 11.06 7.83
N ASN A 298 -7.06 11.97 8.54
CA ASN A 298 -7.47 13.36 8.59
C ASN A 298 -7.45 14.04 7.21
N ARG A 299 -6.44 13.72 6.37
CA ARG A 299 -6.37 14.23 4.98
C ARG A 299 -7.54 13.73 4.13
N PHE A 300 -7.89 12.46 4.28
CA PHE A 300 -8.99 11.86 3.53
C PHE A 300 -10.38 12.21 4.08
N LEU A 301 -10.55 12.43 5.37
CA LEU A 301 -11.86 12.55 5.98
C LEU A 301 -12.30 14.00 6.25
N ASN A 302 -11.36 14.92 6.47
CA ASN A 302 -11.67 16.26 6.99
C ASN A 302 -11.19 17.44 6.10
N ARG A 303 -10.39 17.19 5.06
CA ARG A 303 -9.88 18.30 4.23
C ARG A 303 -10.88 18.69 3.14
N PRO A 304 -11.08 20.01 2.88
CA PRO A 304 -12.05 20.50 1.88
C PRO A 304 -11.82 19.94 0.48
N PHE A 305 -10.54 19.84 0.05
CA PHE A 305 -10.18 19.28 -1.24
C PHE A 305 -10.49 17.77 -1.36
N ALA A 306 -10.84 17.14 -0.24
CA ALA A 306 -11.17 15.72 -0.21
C ALA A 306 -12.63 15.43 -0.64
N THR A 307 -13.46 16.44 -0.83
CA THR A 307 -14.92 16.29 -0.97
C THR A 307 -15.51 16.76 -2.28
N GLY A 308 -14.70 17.21 -3.23
CA GLY A 308 -15.23 17.74 -4.50
C GLY A 308 -15.99 19.05 -4.35
N VAL A 309 -16.89 19.34 -5.27
CA VAL A 309 -17.59 20.63 -5.45
C VAL A 309 -18.43 21.08 -4.25
N SER A 310 -18.80 20.20 -3.34
CA SER A 310 -19.70 20.54 -2.24
C SER A 310 -19.08 20.80 -0.88
N GLY A 311 -17.74 20.89 -0.78
CA GLY A 311 -17.06 21.35 0.44
C GLY A 311 -17.31 20.52 1.72
N GLY A 312 -17.98 19.40 1.62
CA GLY A 312 -18.39 18.56 2.76
C GLY A 312 -17.28 17.63 3.28
N THR A 313 -17.29 17.35 4.57
CA THR A 313 -16.47 16.31 5.17
C THR A 313 -17.03 14.92 4.84
N ALA A 314 -16.20 13.87 4.99
CA ALA A 314 -16.66 12.49 4.75
C ALA A 314 -17.81 12.12 5.70
N SER A 315 -18.83 11.41 5.21
CA SER A 315 -19.97 10.94 6.00
C SER A 315 -19.55 10.01 7.15
N ALA A 316 -20.37 9.91 8.17
CA ALA A 316 -20.12 9.00 9.29
C ALA A 316 -19.91 7.54 8.86
N VAL A 317 -20.70 7.07 7.88
CA VAL A 317 -20.55 5.71 7.32
C VAL A 317 -19.16 5.51 6.72
N THR A 318 -18.68 6.46 5.92
CA THR A 318 -17.33 6.40 5.34
C THR A 318 -16.24 6.36 6.42
N ARG A 319 -16.40 7.16 7.48
CA ARG A 319 -15.49 7.17 8.62
C ARG A 319 -15.45 5.82 9.31
N VAL A 320 -16.62 5.26 9.63
CA VAL A 320 -16.73 3.95 10.28
C VAL A 320 -16.08 2.85 9.45
N ILE A 321 -16.28 2.83 8.13
CA ILE A 321 -15.62 1.82 7.25
C ILE A 321 -14.10 1.92 7.36
N VAL A 322 -13.52 3.13 7.30
CA VAL A 322 -12.06 3.31 7.46
C VAL A 322 -11.59 2.83 8.84
N PHE A 323 -12.31 3.18 9.90
CA PHE A 323 -11.92 2.77 11.25
C PHE A 323 -12.13 1.28 11.54
N VAL A 324 -13.15 0.65 10.95
CA VAL A 324 -13.33 -0.81 11.00
C VAL A 324 -12.11 -1.53 10.39
N LEU A 325 -11.66 -1.10 9.22
CA LEU A 325 -10.49 -1.68 8.58
C LEU A 325 -9.20 -1.45 9.39
N LEU A 326 -9.04 -0.30 10.04
CA LEU A 326 -7.86 -0.01 10.84
C LEU A 326 -7.90 -0.69 12.21
N LEU A 327 -9.06 -0.73 12.89
CA LEU A 327 -9.18 -1.17 14.28
C LEU A 327 -9.52 -2.65 14.45
N LEU A 328 -10.09 -3.30 13.43
CA LEU A 328 -10.54 -4.70 13.54
C LEU A 328 -9.77 -5.68 12.67
N ASN A 329 -8.92 -5.21 11.74
CA ASN A 329 -8.11 -6.11 10.93
C ASN A 329 -6.88 -6.59 11.74
N PRO A 330 -6.72 -7.88 12.02
CA PRO A 330 -5.60 -8.41 12.80
C PRO A 330 -4.23 -8.09 12.19
N ILE A 331 -4.11 -8.07 10.85
CA ILE A 331 -2.84 -7.69 10.18
C ILE A 331 -2.43 -6.27 10.61
N VAL A 332 -3.38 -5.33 10.61
CA VAL A 332 -3.11 -3.94 11.03
C VAL A 332 -2.75 -3.89 12.51
N ILE A 333 -3.58 -4.51 13.35
CA ILE A 333 -3.44 -4.47 14.81
C ILE A 333 -2.08 -5.03 15.25
N PHE A 334 -1.74 -6.23 14.81
CA PHE A 334 -0.47 -6.87 15.21
C PHE A 334 0.75 -6.15 14.65
N SER A 335 0.63 -5.56 13.45
CA SER A 335 1.70 -4.76 12.87
C SER A 335 2.01 -3.49 13.66
N THR A 336 1.08 -3.00 14.51
CA THR A 336 1.33 -1.80 15.34
C THR A 336 2.49 -1.99 16.31
N ILE A 337 2.70 -3.22 16.78
CA ILE A 337 3.73 -3.58 17.78
C ILE A 337 4.80 -4.51 17.20
N SER A 338 4.73 -4.90 15.93
CA SER A 338 5.66 -5.84 15.31
C SER A 338 6.95 -5.15 14.90
N LEU A 339 8.03 -5.43 15.61
CA LEU A 339 9.37 -4.89 15.37
C LEU A 339 10.03 -5.61 14.19
N THR A 340 9.67 -5.21 12.99
CA THR A 340 10.37 -5.59 11.77
C THR A 340 10.39 -4.41 10.79
N LYS A 341 11.28 -4.47 9.80
CA LYS A 341 11.41 -3.42 8.77
C LYS A 341 10.10 -3.16 7.99
N SER A 342 9.29 -4.21 7.77
CA SER A 342 8.14 -4.12 6.86
C SER A 342 6.92 -3.38 7.44
N PRO A 343 6.49 -3.57 8.71
CA PRO A 343 5.48 -2.71 9.33
C PRO A 343 5.89 -1.24 9.38
N LEU A 344 7.13 -0.95 9.75
CA LEU A 344 7.63 0.43 9.79
C LEU A 344 7.57 1.09 8.40
N PHE A 345 8.03 0.37 7.36
CA PHE A 345 7.89 0.80 5.98
C PHE A 345 6.43 1.04 5.59
N ALA A 346 5.55 0.08 5.89
CA ALA A 346 4.15 0.13 5.47
C ALA A 346 3.39 1.31 6.09
N PHE A 347 3.61 1.63 7.36
CA PHE A 347 2.97 2.78 8.00
C PHE A 347 3.58 4.11 7.55
N ALA A 348 4.88 4.17 7.31
CA ALA A 348 5.49 5.32 6.65
C ALA A 348 4.91 5.53 5.25
N PHE A 349 4.67 4.44 4.50
CA PHE A 349 4.01 4.47 3.19
C PHE A 349 2.57 5.00 3.29
N VAL A 350 1.79 4.63 4.31
CA VAL A 350 0.46 5.22 4.57
C VAL A 350 0.54 6.73 4.74
N TRP A 351 1.49 7.22 5.52
CA TRP A 351 1.69 8.66 5.74
C TRP A 351 2.12 9.37 4.45
N TRP A 352 3.05 8.78 3.73
CA TRP A 352 3.52 9.20 2.42
C TRP A 352 2.39 9.26 1.38
N PHE A 353 1.57 8.23 1.29
CA PHE A 353 0.41 8.15 0.41
C PHE A 353 -0.61 9.25 0.72
N GLY A 354 -0.87 9.52 2.00
CA GLY A 354 -1.73 10.61 2.43
C GLY A 354 -1.19 12.00 2.04
N ALA A 355 0.13 12.22 2.09
CA ALA A 355 0.76 13.46 1.66
C ALA A 355 0.69 13.63 0.13
N LEU A 356 0.92 12.57 -0.63
CA LEU A 356 0.75 12.56 -2.09
C LEU A 356 -0.69 12.85 -2.49
N TYR A 357 -1.67 12.25 -1.81
CA TYR A 357 -3.08 12.55 -2.05
C TYR A 357 -3.40 14.03 -1.85
N GLU A 358 -2.89 14.67 -0.80
CA GLU A 358 -3.08 16.10 -0.57
C GLU A 358 -2.48 16.94 -1.71
N LEU A 359 -1.29 16.57 -2.20
CA LEU A 359 -0.68 17.25 -3.36
C LEU A 359 -1.50 17.07 -4.63
N TYR A 360 -1.93 15.85 -4.92
CA TYR A 360 -2.79 15.56 -6.07
C TYR A 360 -4.10 16.38 -6.01
N ALA A 361 -4.82 16.30 -4.90
CA ALA A 361 -6.12 16.94 -4.74
C ALA A 361 -6.03 18.48 -4.84
N THR A 362 -5.00 19.09 -4.25
CA THR A 362 -4.77 20.54 -4.37
C THR A 362 -4.33 20.98 -5.78
N SER A 363 -3.72 20.09 -6.56
CA SER A 363 -3.42 20.34 -7.97
C SER A 363 -4.64 20.16 -8.89
N ALA A 364 -5.48 19.18 -8.59
CA ALA A 364 -6.64 18.84 -9.40
C ALA A 364 -7.84 19.77 -9.15
N TYR A 365 -8.08 20.16 -7.89
CA TYR A 365 -9.29 20.88 -7.45
C TYR A 365 -9.04 22.28 -6.91
N GLY A 366 -7.81 22.71 -6.72
CA GLY A 366 -7.44 23.98 -6.08
C GLY A 366 -7.79 25.25 -6.85
N GLY A 367 -8.41 25.15 -8.03
CA GLY A 367 -8.73 26.28 -8.87
C GLY A 367 -10.19 26.79 -8.82
N THR A 368 -11.06 26.07 -8.11
CA THR A 368 -12.51 26.39 -8.10
C THR A 368 -12.96 27.26 -6.93
N THR A 369 -12.09 27.58 -5.98
CA THR A 369 -12.46 28.35 -4.78
C THR A 369 -12.13 29.83 -4.84
N ALA A 370 -11.58 30.35 -5.94
CA ALA A 370 -11.13 31.74 -6.03
C ALA A 370 -12.09 32.69 -6.74
N SER A 371 -13.30 32.27 -7.15
CA SER A 371 -14.22 33.15 -7.88
C SER A 371 -15.59 33.39 -7.24
N SER A 372 -15.84 32.89 -6.04
CA SER A 372 -16.97 33.36 -5.25
C SER A 372 -16.43 34.24 -4.10
N GLY A 373 -16.38 35.53 -4.32
CA GLY A 373 -16.17 36.55 -3.28
C GLY A 373 -17.32 36.52 -2.29
N THR A 374 -17.42 35.45 -1.49
CA THR A 374 -18.32 35.42 -0.34
C THR A 374 -17.43 35.53 0.89
N THR A 375 -17.23 36.76 1.35
CA THR A 375 -16.77 37.03 2.70
C THR A 375 -17.89 36.58 3.62
N VAL A 376 -17.72 35.43 4.27
CA VAL A 376 -18.62 35.01 5.35
C VAL A 376 -18.24 35.83 6.57
N CYS A 377 -18.87 36.95 6.74
CA CYS A 377 -19.06 37.62 8.02
C CYS A 377 -20.48 37.30 8.45
N ASP A 378 -20.60 36.55 9.53
CA ASP A 378 -21.81 36.44 10.36
C ASP A 378 -23.14 36.10 9.64
N GLY A 379 -23.31 34.86 9.28
CA GLY A 379 -24.64 34.19 9.24
C GLY A 379 -25.67 34.63 8.19
N THR A 380 -25.41 35.58 7.32
CA THR A 380 -26.39 36.09 6.34
C THR A 380 -25.81 36.03 4.93
N ILE A 381 -26.49 35.33 4.04
CA ILE A 381 -26.15 35.23 2.61
C ILE A 381 -26.76 36.45 1.92
N ALA A 382 -25.96 37.47 1.59
CA ALA A 382 -26.38 38.55 0.70
C ALA A 382 -26.07 38.15 -0.75
N TYR A 383 -27.12 38.02 -1.56
CA TYR A 383 -27.04 37.86 -3.02
C TYR A 383 -26.94 39.27 -3.61
N ASP A 384 -25.79 39.63 -4.13
CA ASP A 384 -25.65 40.89 -4.91
C ASP A 384 -25.79 40.51 -6.40
N GLY A 385 -26.90 40.91 -6.96
CA GLY A 385 -27.34 40.58 -8.32
C GLY A 385 -26.78 41.51 -9.37
N THR A 386 -25.47 41.58 -9.59
CA THR A 386 -24.91 42.28 -10.74
C THR A 386 -24.27 41.28 -11.70
N ASP A 387 -25.02 40.93 -12.74
CA ASP A 387 -24.56 40.17 -13.91
C ASP A 387 -23.51 40.98 -14.72
N SER A 388 -22.27 40.94 -14.32
CA SER A 388 -21.16 41.26 -15.21
C SER A 388 -20.44 39.98 -15.59
N PRO A 389 -20.15 39.72 -16.89
CA PRO A 389 -19.39 38.54 -17.31
C PRO A 389 -17.95 38.69 -16.80
N ALA A 390 -17.70 38.15 -15.60
CA ALA A 390 -16.38 38.13 -15.03
C ALA A 390 -15.46 37.28 -15.94
N THR A 391 -14.50 37.96 -16.54
CA THR A 391 -13.37 37.37 -17.24
C THR A 391 -12.72 36.35 -16.29
N ALA A 392 -12.89 35.06 -16.58
CA ALA A 392 -12.39 33.97 -15.73
C ALA A 392 -10.86 34.10 -15.60
N ALA A 393 -10.40 34.53 -14.44
CA ALA A 393 -8.97 34.60 -14.12
C ALA A 393 -8.34 33.20 -14.27
N PRO A 394 -7.10 33.11 -14.77
CA PRO A 394 -6.44 31.85 -14.95
C PRO A 394 -6.31 31.10 -13.62
N ILE A 395 -6.82 29.87 -13.58
CA ILE A 395 -6.82 29.01 -12.39
C ILE A 395 -5.37 28.73 -12.02
N THR A 396 -4.84 29.41 -11.00
CA THR A 396 -3.52 29.12 -10.45
C THR A 396 -3.64 27.96 -9.45
N PRO A 397 -2.85 26.87 -9.61
CA PRO A 397 -2.87 25.79 -8.65
C PRO A 397 -2.46 26.30 -7.26
N ALA A 398 -3.23 25.94 -6.23
CA ALA A 398 -2.93 26.33 -4.85
C ALA A 398 -1.53 25.86 -4.46
N LYS A 399 -0.77 26.72 -3.78
CA LYS A 399 0.57 26.36 -3.27
C LYS A 399 0.45 25.21 -2.26
N PRO A 400 1.33 24.19 -2.34
CA PRO A 400 1.32 23.12 -1.35
C PRO A 400 1.64 23.66 0.05
N ARG A 401 0.99 23.12 1.08
CA ARG A 401 1.29 23.50 2.46
C ARG A 401 2.70 23.05 2.84
N ARG A 402 3.47 23.87 3.53
CA ARG A 402 4.83 23.50 3.98
C ARG A 402 4.83 22.20 4.79
N ILE A 403 3.85 22.02 5.68
CA ILE A 403 3.72 20.80 6.48
C ILE A 403 3.50 19.52 5.65
N THR A 404 2.85 19.63 4.48
CA THR A 404 2.66 18.50 3.57
C THR A 404 3.97 18.13 2.88
N VAL A 405 4.77 19.11 2.51
CA VAL A 405 6.11 18.89 1.93
C VAL A 405 7.04 18.22 2.95
N ILE A 406 7.05 18.75 4.18
CA ILE A 406 7.82 18.15 5.29
C ILE A 406 7.34 16.73 5.58
N ALA A 407 6.03 16.51 5.66
CA ALA A 407 5.47 15.18 5.88
C ALA A 407 5.89 14.19 4.78
N LEU A 408 5.88 14.63 3.52
CA LEU A 408 6.32 13.81 2.39
C LEU A 408 7.83 13.50 2.48
N ALA A 409 8.66 14.48 2.82
CA ALA A 409 10.10 14.28 2.95
C ALA A 409 10.46 13.34 4.11
N LEU A 410 9.85 13.54 5.28
CA LEU A 410 10.09 12.69 6.46
C LEU A 410 9.58 11.26 6.24
N SER A 411 8.38 11.08 5.68
CA SER A 411 7.89 9.74 5.37
C SER A 411 8.76 9.04 4.32
N THR A 412 9.28 9.77 3.33
CA THR A 412 10.27 9.25 2.36
C THR A 412 11.54 8.76 3.06
N LEU A 413 12.11 9.55 3.99
CA LEU A 413 13.28 9.13 4.76
C LEU A 413 13.02 7.86 5.57
N VAL A 414 11.88 7.77 6.28
CA VAL A 414 11.54 6.57 7.04
C VAL A 414 11.35 5.37 6.12
N MET A 415 10.74 5.53 4.94
CA MET A 415 10.62 4.44 3.95
C MET A 415 11.99 3.96 3.47
N LEU A 416 12.90 4.86 3.14
CA LEU A 416 14.26 4.52 2.70
C LEU A 416 15.07 3.84 3.81
N ALA A 417 14.90 4.32 5.06
CA ALA A 417 15.53 3.73 6.24
C ALA A 417 14.97 2.35 6.61
N SER A 418 13.74 2.04 6.21
CA SER A 418 13.07 0.79 6.60
C SER A 418 13.33 -0.35 5.60
N ALA A 419 13.30 -0.08 4.30
CA ALA A 419 13.38 -1.15 3.29
C ALA A 419 14.16 -0.71 2.05
N LYS A 420 15.09 -1.56 1.58
CA LYS A 420 15.92 -1.29 0.39
C LYS A 420 15.10 -1.03 -0.88
N TYR A 421 13.98 -1.73 -1.06
CA TYR A 421 13.10 -1.51 -2.22
C TYR A 421 12.36 -0.16 -2.18
N GLY A 422 12.35 0.53 -1.04
CA GLY A 422 11.87 1.91 -0.93
C GLY A 422 12.54 2.86 -1.92
N LEU A 423 13.83 2.62 -2.23
CA LEU A 423 14.58 3.35 -3.26
C LEU A 423 13.85 3.34 -4.61
N TYR A 424 13.49 2.16 -5.11
CA TYR A 424 12.83 2.00 -6.40
C TYR A 424 11.42 2.61 -6.43
N ILE A 425 10.68 2.46 -5.32
CA ILE A 425 9.34 3.02 -5.15
C ILE A 425 9.37 4.54 -5.20
N VAL A 426 10.29 5.16 -4.45
CA VAL A 426 10.42 6.62 -4.37
C VAL A 426 10.95 7.19 -5.71
N ALA A 427 11.92 6.53 -6.34
CA ALA A 427 12.46 6.94 -7.65
C ALA A 427 11.37 6.90 -8.73
N LEU A 428 10.59 5.81 -8.81
CA LEU A 428 9.48 5.73 -9.74
C LEU A 428 8.45 6.82 -9.47
N GLN A 429 8.06 7.01 -8.20
CA GLN A 429 7.07 8.05 -7.86
C GLN A 429 7.55 9.45 -8.21
N LEU A 430 8.83 9.74 -8.06
CA LEU A 430 9.40 11.03 -8.49
C LEU A 430 9.16 11.25 -10.00
N VAL A 431 9.50 10.26 -10.82
CA VAL A 431 9.27 10.33 -12.28
C VAL A 431 7.79 10.52 -12.59
N LEU A 432 6.93 9.71 -12.00
CA LEU A 432 5.48 9.76 -12.24
C LEU A 432 4.86 11.09 -11.78
N ALA A 433 5.28 11.61 -10.63
CA ALA A 433 4.82 12.88 -10.12
C ALA A 433 5.26 14.06 -11.01
N LEU A 434 6.49 14.03 -11.52
CA LEU A 434 6.99 15.03 -12.48
C LEU A 434 6.22 14.98 -13.81
N LEU A 435 5.84 13.79 -14.29
CA LEU A 435 5.01 13.64 -15.48
C LEU A 435 3.57 14.10 -15.26
N ALA A 436 2.99 13.80 -14.11
CA ALA A 436 1.61 14.11 -13.78
C ALA A 436 1.38 15.60 -13.39
N ASP A 437 2.37 16.22 -12.75
CA ASP A 437 2.27 17.60 -12.24
C ASP A 437 3.62 18.36 -12.31
N ARG A 438 4.04 18.71 -13.53
CA ARG A 438 5.28 19.44 -13.80
C ARG A 438 5.37 20.79 -13.12
N LYS A 439 4.22 21.43 -12.82
CA LYS A 439 4.19 22.75 -12.19
C LYS A 439 4.75 22.74 -10.76
N ARG A 440 4.72 21.60 -10.09
CA ARG A 440 5.22 21.45 -8.71
C ARG A 440 6.56 20.70 -8.62
N TRP A 441 7.37 20.71 -9.67
CA TRP A 441 8.63 19.98 -9.73
C TRP A 441 9.54 20.25 -8.52
N ARG A 442 9.61 21.54 -8.06
CA ARG A 442 10.42 21.91 -6.87
C ARG A 442 9.97 21.16 -5.61
N THR A 443 8.66 20.97 -5.44
CA THR A 443 8.11 20.21 -4.31
C THR A 443 8.57 18.77 -4.34
N TYR A 444 8.52 18.13 -5.52
CA TYR A 444 8.94 16.74 -5.68
C TYR A 444 10.45 16.57 -5.54
N VAL A 445 11.24 17.51 -6.04
CA VAL A 445 12.70 17.52 -5.83
C VAL A 445 13.02 17.63 -4.34
N ILE A 446 12.42 18.56 -3.62
CA ILE A 446 12.69 18.76 -2.18
C ILE A 446 12.22 17.55 -1.35
N ALA A 447 11.06 17.00 -1.65
CA ALA A 447 10.43 15.99 -0.80
C ALA A 447 10.75 14.55 -1.17
N LEU A 448 11.21 14.27 -2.39
CA LEU A 448 11.53 12.92 -2.86
C LEU A 448 13.00 12.80 -3.28
N LEU A 449 13.49 13.68 -4.16
CA LEU A 449 14.84 13.55 -4.72
C LEU A 449 15.93 13.83 -3.69
N ILE A 450 15.83 14.93 -2.92
CA ILE A 450 16.84 15.27 -1.91
C ILE A 450 16.96 14.17 -0.85
N PRO A 451 15.87 13.68 -0.21
CA PRO A 451 15.95 12.56 0.71
C PRO A 451 16.54 11.29 0.07
N LEU A 452 16.19 11.01 -1.19
CA LEU A 452 16.69 9.84 -1.93
C LEU A 452 18.21 9.93 -2.10
N ILE A 453 18.72 11.06 -2.61
CA ILE A 453 20.14 11.27 -2.84
C ILE A 453 20.91 11.30 -1.52
N ALA A 454 20.39 11.99 -0.50
CA ALA A 454 21.05 12.07 0.81
C ALA A 454 21.17 10.69 1.46
N PHE A 455 20.09 9.90 1.45
CA PHE A 455 20.10 8.56 2.03
C PHE A 455 21.03 7.61 1.26
N GLN A 456 20.90 7.55 -0.07
CA GLN A 456 21.73 6.68 -0.89
C GLN A 456 23.20 7.11 -0.85
N GLY A 457 23.45 8.41 -0.87
CA GLY A 457 24.82 8.95 -0.73
C GLY A 457 25.46 8.57 0.60
N MET A 458 24.71 8.61 1.70
CA MET A 458 25.17 8.15 3.01
C MET A 458 25.56 6.66 2.97
N ILE A 459 24.67 5.78 2.46
CA ILE A 459 24.96 4.35 2.36
C ILE A 459 26.19 4.09 1.47
N THR A 460 26.29 4.76 0.32
CA THR A 460 27.43 4.63 -0.59
C THR A 460 28.74 5.09 0.08
N ALA A 461 28.71 6.20 0.81
CA ALA A 461 29.89 6.70 1.54
C ALA A 461 30.34 5.70 2.63
N LEU A 462 29.40 5.20 3.44
CA LEU A 462 29.72 4.21 4.48
C LEU A 462 30.27 2.90 3.90
N THR A 463 29.79 2.46 2.75
CA THR A 463 30.31 1.28 2.06
C THR A 463 31.70 1.55 1.44
N ALA A 464 31.89 2.71 0.80
CA ALA A 464 33.14 3.08 0.17
C ALA A 464 34.28 3.29 1.19
N THR A 465 33.94 3.68 2.42
CA THR A 465 34.90 3.81 3.53
C THR A 465 35.10 2.52 4.31
N ASN A 466 34.57 1.39 3.87
CA ASN A 466 34.54 0.11 4.56
C ASN A 466 34.00 0.16 6.01
N THR A 467 33.20 1.19 6.32
CA THR A 467 32.52 1.30 7.63
C THR A 467 31.40 0.25 7.76
N ILE A 468 30.80 -0.10 6.63
CA ILE A 468 29.79 -1.16 6.56
C ILE A 468 30.02 -2.04 5.33
N ILE A 469 29.61 -3.31 5.40
CA ILE A 469 29.51 -4.18 4.22
C ILE A 469 28.21 -3.86 3.48
N GLY A 470 28.29 -3.69 2.16
CA GLY A 470 27.17 -3.28 1.32
C GLY A 470 26.00 -4.28 1.22
N GLY A 471 26.20 -5.50 1.64
CA GLY A 471 25.31 -6.65 1.51
C GLY A 471 25.77 -7.62 0.44
N ASP A 472 25.47 -8.91 0.64
CA ASP A 472 25.85 -9.96 -0.28
C ASP A 472 25.00 -9.90 -1.57
N PRO A 473 25.62 -9.98 -2.77
CA PRO A 473 24.90 -10.05 -4.04
C PRO A 473 23.89 -11.19 -4.13
N ILE A 474 24.10 -12.31 -3.42
CA ILE A 474 23.20 -13.47 -3.38
C ILE A 474 21.79 -13.10 -2.90
N GLU A 475 21.68 -12.07 -2.06
CA GLU A 475 20.41 -11.59 -1.53
C GLU A 475 19.42 -11.13 -2.62
N SER A 476 19.93 -10.69 -3.75
CA SER A 476 19.13 -10.29 -4.91
C SER A 476 18.76 -11.45 -5.83
N LYS A 477 19.26 -12.66 -5.58
CA LYS A 477 19.15 -13.82 -6.48
C LYS A 477 18.04 -14.81 -6.10
N GLY A 478 17.06 -14.40 -5.32
CA GLY A 478 16.02 -15.30 -4.81
C GLY A 478 15.25 -16.09 -5.88
N VAL A 479 14.99 -15.51 -7.06
CA VAL A 479 14.36 -16.23 -8.19
C VAL A 479 15.31 -17.28 -8.76
N GLN A 480 16.56 -16.88 -9.03
CA GLN A 480 17.57 -17.75 -9.60
C GLN A 480 17.87 -18.92 -8.69
N LEU A 481 17.99 -18.69 -7.39
CA LEU A 481 18.21 -19.74 -6.39
C LEU A 481 17.07 -20.75 -6.37
N GLN A 482 15.81 -20.30 -6.39
CA GLN A 482 14.66 -21.19 -6.45
C GLN A 482 14.65 -22.04 -7.73
N GLN A 483 15.02 -21.45 -8.86
CA GLN A 483 15.11 -22.18 -10.12
C GLN A 483 16.23 -23.23 -10.09
N ILE A 484 17.43 -22.87 -9.62
CA ILE A 484 18.55 -23.80 -9.46
C ILE A 484 18.18 -24.94 -8.48
N GLY A 485 17.63 -24.58 -7.32
CA GLY A 485 17.28 -25.58 -6.30
C GLY A 485 16.21 -26.57 -6.76
N ARG A 486 15.15 -26.09 -7.43
CA ARG A 486 14.10 -26.99 -7.95
C ARG A 486 14.62 -27.87 -9.07
N ILE A 487 15.44 -27.34 -10.00
CA ILE A 487 16.04 -28.16 -11.07
C ILE A 487 17.00 -29.19 -10.48
N ALA A 488 17.86 -28.79 -9.53
CA ALA A 488 18.74 -29.72 -8.85
C ALA A 488 17.98 -30.85 -8.10
N GLN A 489 16.78 -30.54 -7.60
CA GLN A 489 15.93 -31.51 -6.89
C GLN A 489 15.13 -32.42 -7.83
N ARG A 490 14.57 -31.87 -8.93
CA ARG A 490 13.56 -32.56 -9.76
C ARG A 490 14.11 -33.10 -11.06
N ASP A 491 15.17 -32.50 -11.59
CA ASP A 491 15.73 -32.81 -12.89
C ASP A 491 17.26 -32.59 -12.92
N PRO A 492 18.02 -33.23 -11.97
CA PRO A 492 19.45 -33.01 -11.83
C PRO A 492 20.25 -33.40 -13.07
N ASP A 493 19.81 -34.42 -13.80
CA ASP A 493 20.53 -34.99 -14.97
C ASP A 493 20.48 -34.02 -16.19
N SER A 494 19.52 -33.11 -16.25
CA SER A 494 19.42 -32.10 -17.30
C SER A 494 20.51 -31.02 -17.21
N ILE A 495 21.12 -30.82 -16.04
CA ILE A 495 22.07 -29.74 -15.82
C ILE A 495 23.36 -29.97 -16.61
N PRO A 496 23.75 -29.08 -17.55
CA PRO A 496 24.95 -29.25 -18.35
C PRO A 496 26.23 -29.30 -17.50
N ALA A 497 27.20 -30.14 -17.90
CA ALA A 497 28.46 -30.27 -17.16
C ALA A 497 29.21 -28.93 -17.01
N SER A 498 29.21 -28.09 -18.08
CA SER A 498 29.80 -26.74 -18.03
C SER A 498 29.11 -25.80 -17.05
N ALA A 499 27.79 -25.94 -16.89
CA ALA A 499 27.04 -25.15 -15.91
C ALA A 499 27.29 -25.64 -14.48
N ARG A 500 27.45 -26.98 -14.28
CA ARG A 500 27.85 -27.56 -12.99
C ARG A 500 29.21 -27.05 -12.55
N GLU A 501 30.17 -27.04 -13.45
CA GLU A 501 31.52 -26.54 -13.16
C GLU A 501 31.54 -25.08 -12.73
N LYS A 502 30.81 -24.20 -13.46
CA LYS A 502 30.72 -22.78 -13.15
C LYS A 502 29.97 -22.48 -11.84
N ILE A 503 28.95 -23.25 -11.52
CA ILE A 503 28.12 -22.97 -10.34
C ILE A 503 28.67 -23.60 -9.07
N ALA A 504 29.48 -24.66 -9.14
CA ALA A 504 29.99 -25.43 -8.02
C ALA A 504 30.74 -24.59 -6.97
N PRO A 505 31.59 -23.60 -7.32
CA PRO A 505 32.22 -22.73 -6.34
C PRO A 505 31.25 -21.83 -5.57
N ILE A 506 30.04 -21.60 -6.13
CA ILE A 506 29.04 -20.67 -5.60
C ILE A 506 27.94 -21.42 -4.88
N ILE A 507 27.37 -22.44 -5.52
CA ILE A 507 26.22 -23.23 -5.03
C ILE A 507 26.58 -24.73 -5.16
N ASP A 508 26.57 -25.42 -4.03
CA ASP A 508 26.53 -26.88 -4.02
C ASP A 508 25.14 -27.36 -4.45
N LEU A 509 25.05 -28.05 -5.58
CA LEU A 509 23.78 -28.48 -6.16
C LEU A 509 23.04 -29.50 -5.32
N ASP A 510 23.76 -30.41 -4.64
CA ASP A 510 23.17 -31.40 -3.74
C ASP A 510 22.61 -30.74 -2.48
N GLY A 511 23.36 -29.77 -1.94
CA GLY A 511 22.91 -28.95 -0.85
C GLY A 511 21.70 -28.08 -1.26
N ALA A 512 21.71 -27.56 -2.48
CA ALA A 512 20.60 -26.76 -3.02
C ALA A 512 19.33 -27.59 -3.17
N ALA A 513 19.44 -28.83 -3.69
CA ALA A 513 18.32 -29.75 -3.80
C ALA A 513 17.70 -30.10 -2.43
N LYS A 514 18.54 -30.27 -1.40
CA LYS A 514 18.08 -30.54 -0.01
C LYS A 514 17.50 -29.31 0.69
N ALA A 515 18.07 -28.13 0.42
CA ALA A 515 17.61 -26.86 1.02
C ALA A 515 16.40 -26.27 0.31
N TYR A 516 16.11 -26.71 -0.92
CA TYR A 516 15.00 -26.19 -1.71
C TYR A 516 13.68 -26.32 -0.96
N PHE A 517 12.92 -25.24 -0.94
CA PHE A 517 11.57 -25.20 -0.43
C PHE A 517 10.73 -24.26 -1.30
N PRO A 518 9.59 -24.69 -1.87
CA PRO A 518 8.83 -23.92 -2.87
C PRO A 518 8.48 -22.50 -2.43
N ASN A 519 8.17 -22.31 -1.15
CA ASN A 519 7.70 -21.05 -0.62
C ASN A 519 8.81 -20.14 -0.07
N ASP A 520 10.09 -20.56 -0.03
CA ASP A 520 11.12 -19.80 0.68
C ASP A 520 12.55 -20.01 0.13
N ALA A 521 13.03 -19.04 -0.63
CA ALA A 521 14.40 -19.01 -1.15
C ALA A 521 15.46 -18.70 -0.08
N ASP A 522 15.06 -18.14 1.06
CA ASP A 522 16.01 -17.81 2.14
C ASP A 522 16.65 -19.07 2.71
N ARG A 523 15.99 -20.21 2.65
CA ARG A 523 16.57 -21.50 3.09
C ARG A 523 17.85 -21.86 2.34
N MET A 524 17.94 -21.54 1.06
CA MET A 524 19.16 -21.77 0.28
C MET A 524 20.26 -20.75 0.63
N LYS A 525 19.88 -19.47 0.79
CA LYS A 525 20.83 -18.39 1.14
C LYS A 525 21.38 -18.55 2.55
N SER A 526 20.54 -18.92 3.51
CA SER A 526 20.89 -19.11 4.92
C SER A 526 21.56 -20.45 5.19
N SER A 527 21.77 -21.27 4.17
CA SER A 527 22.39 -22.58 4.32
C SER A 527 23.84 -22.45 4.82
N GLY A 528 24.23 -23.35 5.73
CA GLY A 528 25.55 -23.28 6.38
C GLY A 528 25.69 -22.24 7.49
N SER A 529 24.58 -21.54 7.87
CA SER A 529 24.53 -20.71 9.07
C SER A 529 24.51 -21.56 10.35
N SER A 530 24.70 -20.92 11.51
CA SER A 530 24.56 -21.57 12.82
C SER A 530 23.21 -22.24 13.06
N GLU A 531 22.18 -21.83 12.35
CA GLU A 531 20.83 -22.37 12.45
C GLU A 531 20.52 -23.48 11.40
N SER A 532 21.37 -23.62 10.36
CA SER A 532 21.19 -24.59 9.27
C SER A 532 22.37 -25.54 9.15
N LYS A 533 22.07 -26.84 9.12
CA LYS A 533 23.08 -27.88 8.87
C LYS A 533 23.29 -28.18 7.37
N THR A 534 22.43 -27.67 6.50
CA THR A 534 22.52 -27.87 5.05
C THR A 534 23.31 -26.73 4.44
N ILE A 535 24.34 -27.04 3.65
CA ILE A 535 25.15 -26.06 2.95
C ILE A 535 24.77 -26.11 1.48
N ALA A 536 24.26 -25.00 0.95
CA ALA A 536 24.04 -24.80 -0.48
C ALA A 536 24.91 -23.65 -0.99
N TYR A 537 24.81 -22.47 -0.35
CA TYR A 537 25.63 -21.30 -0.72
C TYR A 537 27.02 -21.41 -0.10
N GLN A 538 28.07 -21.41 -0.93
CA GLN A 538 29.48 -21.58 -0.54
C GLN A 538 30.11 -20.24 -0.09
N TRP A 539 29.45 -19.51 0.79
CA TRP A 539 29.80 -18.14 1.18
C TRP A 539 31.21 -18.00 1.83
N ARG A 540 31.77 -19.09 2.36
CA ARG A 540 33.12 -19.08 2.95
C ARG A 540 34.23 -19.12 1.92
N THR A 541 33.98 -19.70 0.75
CA THR A 541 35.03 -19.99 -0.26
C THR A 541 34.81 -19.29 -1.58
N VAL A 542 33.58 -18.87 -1.88
CA VAL A 542 33.22 -18.16 -3.12
C VAL A 542 34.06 -16.89 -3.26
N THR A 543 34.52 -16.61 -4.48
CA THR A 543 35.27 -15.40 -4.82
C THR A 543 34.42 -14.41 -5.62
N ALA A 544 34.92 -13.18 -5.75
CA ALA A 544 34.29 -12.17 -6.62
C ALA A 544 34.28 -12.58 -8.10
N ASP A 545 35.27 -13.35 -8.52
CA ASP A 545 35.38 -13.85 -9.89
C ASP A 545 34.36 -14.97 -10.16
N ASP A 546 34.20 -15.91 -9.22
CA ASP A 546 33.16 -16.94 -9.31
C ASP A 546 31.78 -16.33 -9.49
N MET A 547 31.47 -15.27 -8.74
CA MET A 547 30.17 -14.59 -8.82
C MET A 547 29.88 -13.95 -10.18
N LYS A 548 30.89 -13.70 -11.02
CA LYS A 548 30.67 -13.22 -12.40
C LYS A 548 30.02 -14.30 -13.28
N ASP A 549 30.31 -15.57 -13.01
CA ASP A 549 29.79 -16.70 -13.77
C ASP A 549 28.40 -17.14 -13.33
N PHE A 550 27.91 -16.68 -12.16
CA PHE A 550 26.61 -17.05 -11.62
C PHE A 550 25.46 -16.93 -12.62
N ASN A 551 25.33 -15.76 -13.27
CA ASN A 551 24.20 -15.53 -14.19
C ASN A 551 24.31 -16.38 -15.45
N SER A 552 25.50 -16.66 -15.96
CA SER A 552 25.70 -17.52 -17.15
C SER A 552 25.37 -18.97 -16.81
N ALA A 553 25.86 -19.48 -15.68
CA ALA A 553 25.55 -20.82 -15.21
C ALA A 553 24.04 -21.02 -14.95
N TRP A 554 23.41 -20.08 -14.23
CA TRP A 554 21.96 -20.08 -14.01
C TRP A 554 21.18 -20.13 -15.31
N LEU A 555 21.54 -19.31 -16.31
CA LEU A 555 20.83 -19.27 -17.60
C LEU A 555 20.95 -20.58 -18.35
N ASP A 556 22.13 -21.22 -18.33
CA ASP A 556 22.35 -22.53 -18.95
C ASP A 556 21.52 -23.64 -18.24
N ILE A 557 21.44 -23.61 -16.90
CA ILE A 557 20.61 -24.52 -16.12
C ILE A 557 19.12 -24.34 -16.47
N VAL A 558 18.63 -23.10 -16.49
CA VAL A 558 17.22 -22.79 -16.82
C VAL A 558 16.84 -23.19 -18.24
N LYS A 559 17.74 -23.01 -19.23
CA LYS A 559 17.50 -23.43 -20.61
C LYS A 559 17.43 -24.95 -20.77
N ALA A 560 18.14 -25.68 -19.94
CA ALA A 560 18.15 -27.14 -19.97
C ALA A 560 16.84 -27.74 -19.44
N SER A 561 16.21 -27.10 -18.40
CA SER A 561 14.95 -27.56 -17.83
C SER A 561 13.95 -26.41 -17.65
N PRO A 562 13.39 -25.86 -18.74
CA PRO A 562 12.59 -24.65 -18.72
C PRO A 562 11.25 -24.82 -17.98
N VAL A 563 10.63 -25.99 -18.04
CA VAL A 563 9.35 -26.26 -17.36
C VAL A 563 9.56 -26.21 -15.84
N VAL A 564 10.59 -26.89 -15.31
CA VAL A 564 10.91 -26.90 -13.89
C VAL A 564 11.31 -25.50 -13.41
N ALA A 565 12.00 -24.72 -14.27
CA ALA A 565 12.35 -23.33 -13.97
C ALA A 565 11.11 -22.42 -13.87
N ILE A 566 10.11 -22.61 -14.74
CA ILE A 566 8.83 -21.88 -14.68
C ILE A 566 8.07 -22.30 -13.42
N ASP A 567 8.04 -23.59 -13.09
CA ASP A 567 7.42 -24.07 -11.86
C ASP A 567 8.03 -23.45 -10.62
N ALA A 568 9.36 -23.31 -10.56
CA ALA A 568 10.05 -22.69 -9.45
C ALA A 568 9.65 -21.21 -9.28
N LEU A 569 9.54 -20.47 -10.39
CA LEU A 569 9.09 -19.08 -10.37
C LEU A 569 7.64 -18.95 -9.94
N LEU A 570 6.75 -19.75 -10.51
CA LEU A 570 5.32 -19.70 -10.20
C LEU A 570 5.03 -20.14 -8.77
N ALA A 571 5.61 -21.25 -8.31
CA ALA A 571 5.49 -21.72 -6.93
C ALA A 571 5.88 -20.64 -5.91
N LYS A 572 6.90 -19.82 -6.26
CA LYS A 572 7.39 -18.75 -5.42
C LYS A 572 6.49 -17.49 -5.39
N CYS A 573 5.62 -17.27 -6.36
CA CYS A 573 4.90 -16.00 -6.46
C CYS A 573 3.38 -16.09 -6.65
N TYR A 574 2.82 -17.24 -7.03
CA TYR A 574 1.37 -17.37 -7.32
C TYR A 574 0.50 -16.95 -6.13
N GLY A 575 0.90 -17.30 -4.91
CA GLY A 575 0.11 -17.11 -3.70
C GLY A 575 -0.19 -15.64 -3.37
N TYR A 576 0.63 -14.70 -3.84
CA TYR A 576 0.32 -13.28 -3.71
C TYR A 576 -0.90 -12.83 -4.52
N PHE A 577 -1.27 -13.60 -5.54
CA PHE A 577 -2.32 -13.30 -6.52
C PHE A 577 -3.44 -14.34 -6.55
N ASP A 578 -3.37 -15.37 -5.70
CA ASP A 578 -4.43 -16.37 -5.52
C ASP A 578 -5.19 -16.11 -4.22
N VAL A 579 -6.48 -15.77 -4.33
CA VAL A 579 -7.35 -15.48 -3.18
C VAL A 579 -7.59 -16.68 -2.27
N PHE A 580 -7.38 -17.89 -2.79
CA PHE A 580 -7.56 -19.15 -2.05
C PHE A 580 -6.31 -19.60 -1.28
N ASP A 581 -5.17 -18.94 -1.54
CA ASP A 581 -3.93 -19.28 -0.87
C ASP A 581 -3.84 -18.62 0.51
N VAL A 582 -3.32 -19.39 1.49
CA VAL A 582 -3.10 -18.88 2.84
C VAL A 582 -1.66 -18.40 2.94
N PRO A 583 -1.40 -17.23 3.57
CA PRO A 583 -0.04 -16.71 3.70
C PRO A 583 0.93 -17.72 4.32
N TYR A 584 2.06 -17.97 3.67
CA TYR A 584 3.15 -18.83 4.19
C TYR A 584 3.64 -18.35 5.55
N VAL A 585 3.84 -17.03 5.68
CA VAL A 585 4.08 -16.38 6.97
C VAL A 585 3.11 -15.22 7.12
N SER A 586 2.16 -15.36 8.01
CA SER A 586 1.17 -14.33 8.32
C SER A 586 1.69 -13.32 9.35
N ALA A 587 1.00 -12.18 9.48
CA ALA A 587 1.28 -11.22 10.55
C ALA A 587 1.09 -11.81 11.96
N ILE A 588 0.33 -12.90 12.09
CA ILE A 588 0.08 -13.63 13.35
C ILE A 588 1.36 -14.28 13.86
N TYR A 589 2.24 -14.76 12.95
CA TYR A 589 3.53 -15.35 13.30
C TYR A 589 4.35 -14.45 14.23
N TYR A 590 4.39 -13.15 14.01
CA TYR A 590 5.18 -12.22 14.80
C TYR A 590 4.69 -12.10 16.26
N VAL A 591 3.41 -12.37 16.49
CA VAL A 591 2.82 -12.32 17.84
C VAL A 591 3.23 -13.53 18.67
N ASN A 592 3.30 -14.71 18.03
CA ASN A 592 3.53 -15.97 18.76
C ASN A 592 4.41 -16.93 17.93
N ASN A 593 5.72 -16.78 18.03
CA ASN A 593 6.71 -17.65 17.39
C ASN A 593 7.81 -18.06 18.39
N GLY A 594 8.70 -18.98 17.98
CA GLY A 594 9.76 -19.50 18.83
C GLY A 594 10.70 -18.42 19.40
N LYS A 595 10.95 -17.32 18.66
CA LYS A 595 11.79 -16.21 19.16
C LYS A 595 11.12 -15.46 20.30
N VAL A 596 9.80 -15.20 20.19
CA VAL A 596 9.02 -14.59 21.27
C VAL A 596 8.97 -15.50 22.51
N GLN A 597 8.82 -16.80 22.30
CA GLN A 597 8.64 -17.76 23.38
C GLN A 597 9.95 -18.09 24.11
N ASN A 598 11.07 -18.21 23.39
CA ASN A 598 12.29 -18.77 23.92
C ASN A 598 13.37 -17.72 24.19
N ASP A 599 13.39 -16.60 23.47
CA ASP A 599 14.51 -15.63 23.48
C ASP A 599 14.20 -14.39 24.33
N THR A 600 13.08 -14.41 25.08
CA THR A 600 12.67 -13.31 25.99
C THR A 600 12.33 -13.84 27.39
N ALA A 601 12.52 -13.01 28.42
CA ALA A 601 12.25 -13.38 29.81
C ALA A 601 10.90 -12.85 30.29
N VAL A 602 10.57 -11.60 29.99
CA VAL A 602 9.34 -10.91 30.41
C VAL A 602 8.25 -11.06 29.37
N ILE A 603 8.55 -10.79 28.10
CA ILE A 603 7.55 -10.78 27.02
C ILE A 603 6.92 -12.17 26.83
N SER A 604 7.71 -13.23 26.93
CA SER A 604 7.22 -14.62 26.83
C SER A 604 6.24 -15.01 27.94
N ARG A 605 6.44 -14.49 29.16
CA ARG A 605 5.62 -14.81 30.34
C ARG A 605 4.43 -13.87 30.50
N TRP A 606 4.51 -12.65 29.94
CA TRP A 606 3.47 -11.63 30.08
C TRP A 606 2.19 -12.05 29.36
N ASN A 607 1.12 -12.32 30.12
CA ASN A 607 -0.16 -12.77 29.58
C ASN A 607 -0.04 -13.91 28.57
N HIS A 608 0.81 -14.91 28.86
CA HIS A 608 1.15 -16.01 27.93
C HIS A 608 -0.10 -16.68 27.33
N ASP A 609 -1.06 -17.07 28.16
CA ASP A 609 -2.28 -17.76 27.71
C ASP A 609 -3.15 -16.85 26.82
N TRP A 610 -3.21 -15.58 27.16
CA TRP A 610 -3.92 -14.59 26.35
C TRP A 610 -3.24 -14.39 24.97
N ARG A 611 -1.91 -14.30 24.95
CA ARG A 611 -1.15 -14.24 23.69
C ARG A 611 -1.45 -15.43 22.79
N ASN A 612 -1.43 -16.63 23.33
CA ASN A 612 -1.78 -17.86 22.62
C ASN A 612 -3.23 -17.86 22.13
N ALA A 613 -4.17 -17.42 22.99
CA ALA A 613 -5.58 -17.33 22.64
C ALA A 613 -5.84 -16.33 21.49
N VAL A 614 -5.23 -15.14 21.55
CA VAL A 614 -5.37 -14.11 20.50
C VAL A 614 -4.76 -14.58 19.19
N ALA A 615 -3.57 -15.16 19.22
CA ALA A 615 -2.93 -15.71 18.02
C ALA A 615 -3.75 -16.88 17.45
N GLY A 616 -4.22 -17.78 18.31
CA GLY A 616 -5.08 -18.91 17.93
C GLY A 616 -6.41 -18.47 17.34
N PHE A 617 -7.07 -17.48 17.91
CA PHE A 617 -8.31 -16.90 17.38
C PHE A 617 -8.09 -16.29 15.99
N ALA A 618 -7.05 -15.46 15.81
CA ALA A 618 -6.76 -14.84 14.54
C ALA A 618 -6.38 -15.87 13.46
N ASN A 619 -5.62 -16.92 13.84
CA ASN A 619 -5.29 -18.03 12.97
C ASN A 619 -6.54 -18.83 12.58
N GLY A 620 -7.41 -19.17 13.54
CA GLY A 620 -8.68 -19.86 13.27
C GLY A 620 -9.57 -19.04 12.33
N TRP A 621 -9.68 -17.75 12.57
CA TRP A 621 -10.44 -16.85 11.68
C TRP A 621 -9.87 -16.81 10.26
N SER A 622 -8.54 -16.79 10.11
CA SER A 622 -7.89 -16.75 8.79
C SER A 622 -8.24 -17.97 7.92
N HIS A 623 -8.57 -19.13 8.52
CA HIS A 623 -8.93 -20.34 7.81
C HIS A 623 -10.43 -20.47 7.47
N ILE A 624 -11.28 -19.51 7.90
CA ILE A 624 -12.70 -19.56 7.54
C ILE A 624 -12.86 -19.13 6.07
N PRO A 625 -13.40 -19.98 5.18
CA PRO A 625 -13.56 -19.65 3.77
C PRO A 625 -14.29 -18.30 3.59
N VAL A 626 -13.80 -17.46 2.72
CA VAL A 626 -14.30 -16.12 2.37
C VAL A 626 -14.20 -15.12 3.53
N LEU A 627 -14.60 -15.48 4.75
CA LEU A 627 -14.54 -14.59 5.91
C LEU A 627 -13.11 -14.39 6.42
N GLY A 628 -12.21 -15.31 6.15
CA GLY A 628 -10.78 -15.18 6.44
C GLY A 628 -10.01 -14.30 5.46
N TRP A 629 -10.49 -14.13 4.22
CA TRP A 629 -9.78 -13.36 3.20
C TRP A 629 -9.31 -11.97 3.63
N PRO A 630 -10.10 -11.16 4.35
CA PRO A 630 -9.63 -9.85 4.81
C PRO A 630 -8.44 -9.89 5.77
N ILE A 631 -8.09 -11.06 6.32
CA ILE A 631 -6.91 -11.26 7.18
C ILE A 631 -5.69 -11.71 6.38
N HIS A 632 -5.83 -11.91 5.07
CA HIS A 632 -4.75 -12.28 4.16
C HIS A 632 -4.31 -11.08 3.32
N GLY A 633 -3.01 -10.85 3.23
CA GLY A 633 -2.45 -9.75 2.45
C GLY A 633 -2.75 -9.87 0.95
N ASN A 634 -2.78 -11.10 0.40
CA ASN A 634 -3.08 -11.37 -1.01
C ASN A 634 -4.48 -10.89 -1.43
N PHE A 635 -5.48 -10.97 -0.55
CA PHE A 635 -6.80 -10.40 -0.81
C PHE A 635 -6.74 -8.91 -1.16
N TRP A 636 -5.99 -8.12 -0.39
CA TRP A 636 -5.82 -6.69 -0.62
C TRP A 636 -4.94 -6.38 -1.84
N THR A 637 -3.97 -7.25 -2.11
CA THR A 637 -3.15 -7.20 -3.33
C THR A 637 -4.02 -7.34 -4.58
N ILE A 638 -4.88 -8.36 -4.60
CA ILE A 638 -5.84 -8.60 -5.70
C ILE A 638 -6.78 -7.41 -5.87
N LEU A 639 -7.38 -6.92 -4.78
CA LEU A 639 -8.28 -5.77 -4.84
C LEU A 639 -7.57 -4.50 -5.35
N THR A 640 -6.31 -4.29 -4.96
CA THR A 640 -5.51 -3.14 -5.44
C THR A 640 -5.25 -3.25 -6.94
N LEU A 641 -4.92 -4.44 -7.45
CA LEU A 641 -4.73 -4.68 -8.89
C LEU A 641 -6.02 -4.46 -9.68
N VAL A 642 -7.14 -4.93 -9.16
CA VAL A 642 -8.47 -4.75 -9.76
C VAL A 642 -8.88 -3.27 -9.81
N VAL A 643 -8.60 -2.50 -8.75
CA VAL A 643 -8.81 -1.03 -8.75
C VAL A 643 -7.90 -0.37 -9.78
N GLY A 644 -6.62 -0.76 -9.86
CA GLY A 644 -5.69 -0.26 -10.87
C GLY A 644 -6.17 -0.54 -12.30
N ALA A 645 -6.67 -1.74 -12.57
CA ALA A 645 -7.26 -2.09 -13.86
C ALA A 645 -8.48 -1.22 -14.20
N ALA A 646 -9.35 -0.94 -13.22
CA ALA A 646 -10.49 -0.04 -13.40
C ALA A 646 -10.07 1.42 -13.65
N GLU A 647 -8.98 1.89 -13.02
CA GLU A 647 -8.38 3.20 -13.28
C GLU A 647 -7.89 3.31 -14.73
N VAL A 648 -7.23 2.26 -15.25
CA VAL A 648 -6.77 2.20 -16.65
C VAL A 648 -7.95 2.28 -17.61
N VAL A 649 -9.00 1.47 -17.40
CA VAL A 649 -10.21 1.48 -18.25
C VAL A 649 -10.87 2.86 -18.25
N ARG A 650 -10.87 3.54 -17.11
CA ARG A 650 -11.40 4.92 -16.96
C ARG A 650 -10.42 5.99 -17.45
N ARG A 651 -9.21 5.63 -17.84
CA ARG A 651 -8.16 6.54 -18.32
C ARG A 651 -7.81 7.64 -17.32
N ARG A 652 -7.79 7.30 -16.05
CA ARG A 652 -7.47 8.23 -14.97
C ARG A 652 -5.98 8.31 -14.73
N TRP A 653 -5.23 8.66 -15.79
CA TRP A 653 -3.76 8.61 -15.83
C TRP A 653 -3.09 9.41 -14.73
N ARG A 654 -3.65 10.57 -14.37
CA ARG A 654 -3.10 11.37 -13.27
C ARG A 654 -3.29 10.69 -11.92
N ALA A 655 -4.45 10.11 -11.64
CA ALA A 655 -4.67 9.33 -10.42
C ALA A 655 -3.78 8.08 -10.43
N LEU A 656 -3.74 7.36 -11.55
CA LEU A 656 -2.92 6.17 -11.72
C LEU A 656 -1.44 6.45 -11.46
N ALA A 657 -0.89 7.60 -11.85
CA ALA A 657 0.49 7.99 -11.57
C ALA A 657 0.82 8.04 -10.07
N TYR A 658 -0.15 8.25 -9.20
CA TYR A 658 0.02 8.22 -7.75
C TYR A 658 -0.35 6.86 -7.12
N HIS A 659 -1.06 6.00 -7.85
CA HIS A 659 -1.39 4.63 -7.41
C HIS A 659 -0.36 3.60 -7.89
N LEU A 660 0.36 3.89 -8.96
CA LEU A 660 1.30 2.98 -9.61
C LEU A 660 2.40 2.45 -8.66
N PRO A 661 2.91 3.20 -7.66
CA PRO A 661 3.83 2.66 -6.65
C PRO A 661 3.28 1.47 -5.88
N MET A 662 1.96 1.39 -5.66
CA MET A 662 1.33 0.21 -5.07
C MET A 662 1.39 -0.99 -6.03
N LEU A 663 1.23 -0.77 -7.33
CA LEU A 663 1.35 -1.81 -8.34
C LEU A 663 2.82 -2.25 -8.52
N LEU A 664 3.79 -1.33 -8.34
CA LEU A 664 5.21 -1.68 -8.35
C LEU A 664 5.60 -2.60 -7.19
N LEU A 665 4.97 -2.45 -6.02
CA LEU A 665 5.15 -3.39 -4.91
C LEU A 665 4.83 -4.84 -5.30
N MET A 666 3.94 -5.06 -6.26
CA MET A 666 3.66 -6.41 -6.78
C MET A 666 4.87 -6.99 -7.53
N GLY A 667 5.65 -6.16 -8.23
CA GLY A 667 6.94 -6.57 -8.79
C GLY A 667 7.94 -6.98 -7.71
N VAL A 668 7.97 -6.25 -6.58
CA VAL A 668 8.78 -6.62 -5.42
C VAL A 668 8.33 -7.97 -4.84
N MET A 669 7.03 -8.25 -4.78
CA MET A 669 6.50 -9.54 -4.31
C MET A 669 6.96 -10.71 -5.22
N ILE A 670 6.96 -10.52 -6.53
CA ILE A 670 7.44 -11.54 -7.48
C ILE A 670 8.92 -11.85 -7.26
N THR A 671 9.73 -10.84 -6.95
CA THR A 671 11.18 -11.00 -6.73
C THR A 671 11.55 -11.30 -5.28
N ALA A 672 10.63 -11.12 -4.33
CA ALA A 672 10.85 -11.39 -2.90
C ALA A 672 11.25 -12.85 -2.64
N PRO A 673 11.96 -13.14 -1.54
CA PRO A 673 12.47 -14.49 -1.28
C PRO A 673 11.38 -15.51 -0.95
N ALA A 674 10.23 -15.08 -0.43
CA ALA A 674 9.17 -15.98 0.01
C ALA A 674 7.87 -15.77 -0.76
N ASN A 675 7.09 -16.84 -0.93
CA ASN A 675 5.73 -16.82 -1.50
C ASN A 675 4.73 -16.35 -0.44
N ASN A 676 3.72 -15.59 -0.87
CA ASN A 676 2.57 -15.16 -0.07
C ASN A 676 2.93 -14.80 1.38
N PHE A 677 3.87 -13.88 1.54
CA PHE A 677 4.35 -13.42 2.83
C PHE A 677 3.69 -12.09 3.16
N ASP A 678 2.83 -12.04 4.18
CA ASP A 678 2.05 -10.86 4.57
C ASP A 678 2.89 -9.59 4.67
N ARG A 679 4.12 -9.67 5.20
CA ARG A 679 4.99 -8.50 5.39
C ARG A 679 5.27 -7.71 4.10
N HIS A 680 5.23 -8.36 2.93
CA HIS A 680 5.46 -7.70 1.64
C HIS A 680 4.21 -6.94 1.17
N MET A 681 3.03 -7.33 1.65
CA MET A 681 1.73 -6.81 1.24
C MET A 681 1.18 -5.73 2.18
N LEU A 682 1.79 -5.52 3.35
CA LEU A 682 1.31 -4.58 4.36
C LEU A 682 0.98 -3.18 3.85
N PRO A 683 1.78 -2.55 2.94
CA PRO A 683 1.43 -1.23 2.41
C PRO A 683 0.09 -1.22 1.68
N LEU A 684 -0.23 -2.31 0.97
CA LEU A 684 -1.50 -2.46 0.25
C LEU A 684 -2.66 -2.63 1.21
N VAL A 685 -2.49 -3.48 2.23
CA VAL A 685 -3.49 -3.69 3.30
C VAL A 685 -3.85 -2.38 3.97
N PHE A 686 -2.84 -1.62 4.42
CA PHE A 686 -3.05 -0.42 5.22
C PHE A 686 -3.55 0.78 4.42
N CYS A 687 -3.20 0.85 3.13
CA CYS A 687 -3.64 1.93 2.25
C CYS A 687 -4.96 1.67 1.54
N PHE A 688 -5.45 0.42 1.49
CA PHE A 688 -6.58 0.08 0.62
C PHE A 688 -7.84 0.92 0.89
N ALA A 689 -8.18 1.16 2.16
CA ALA A 689 -9.32 2.01 2.50
C ALA A 689 -9.21 3.42 1.89
N PHE A 690 -8.02 3.98 1.92
CA PHE A 690 -7.73 5.30 1.36
C PHE A 690 -7.68 5.29 -0.17
N LEU A 691 -7.14 4.22 -0.77
CA LEU A 691 -7.17 4.00 -2.23
C LEU A 691 -8.61 3.92 -2.75
N ALA A 692 -9.48 3.14 -2.09
CA ALA A 692 -10.88 3.01 -2.45
C ALA A 692 -11.63 4.36 -2.32
N LEU A 693 -11.32 5.17 -1.31
CA LEU A 693 -11.86 6.52 -1.16
C LEU A 693 -11.38 7.45 -2.28
N TRP A 694 -10.12 7.38 -2.63
CA TRP A 694 -9.56 8.16 -3.76
C TRP A 694 -10.24 7.76 -5.07
N PHE A 695 -10.31 6.46 -5.36
CA PHE A 695 -10.98 5.93 -6.54
C PHE A 695 -12.42 6.43 -6.65
N ARG A 696 -13.19 6.35 -5.55
CA ARG A 696 -14.59 6.79 -5.51
C ARG A 696 -14.75 8.29 -5.76
N ARG A 697 -13.90 9.12 -5.17
CA ARG A 697 -13.99 10.59 -5.26
C ARG A 697 -13.64 11.12 -6.62
N ASP A 698 -12.55 10.67 -7.15
CA ASP A 698 -12.06 11.10 -8.46
C ASP A 698 -13.01 10.69 -9.60
N SER A 699 -13.92 9.78 -9.32
CA SER A 699 -14.94 9.29 -10.27
C SER A 699 -16.20 10.14 -10.33
N GLY A 700 -16.40 11.05 -9.37
CA GLY A 700 -17.65 11.80 -9.22
C GLY A 700 -17.61 13.24 -9.73
N ASP A 701 -16.47 13.91 -9.75
CA ASP A 701 -16.44 15.38 -9.71
C ASP A 701 -15.34 16.05 -10.55
N ALA A 702 -14.82 15.43 -11.60
CA ALA A 702 -13.95 16.17 -12.51
C ALA A 702 -14.81 17.12 -13.35
N PRO A 703 -14.79 18.45 -13.15
CA PRO A 703 -15.39 19.35 -14.12
C PRO A 703 -14.65 19.12 -15.44
N GLU A 704 -15.42 18.87 -16.48
CA GLU A 704 -14.96 18.75 -17.85
C GLU A 704 -14.12 20.00 -18.16
N ARG A 705 -12.79 19.84 -18.25
CA ARG A 705 -11.93 20.94 -18.69
C ARG A 705 -12.27 21.20 -20.15
N VAL A 706 -13.06 22.26 -20.37
CA VAL A 706 -13.20 22.82 -21.71
C VAL A 706 -11.80 23.21 -22.19
N ASP A 707 -11.30 22.47 -23.16
CA ASP A 707 -10.03 22.77 -23.81
C ASP A 707 -10.21 24.04 -24.66
N ARG A 708 -9.81 25.19 -24.11
CA ARG A 708 -9.90 26.49 -24.75
C ARG A 708 -8.90 26.71 -25.87
N SER A 709 -8.18 25.67 -26.31
CA SER A 709 -7.25 25.80 -27.43
C SER A 709 -7.94 25.93 -28.81
N GLN A 710 -9.28 25.74 -28.86
CA GLN A 710 -10.04 25.88 -30.12
C GLN A 710 -10.86 27.19 -30.26
N ALA A 711 -10.81 28.09 -29.27
CA ALA A 711 -11.53 29.35 -29.37
C ALA A 711 -10.70 30.50 -29.95
N SER A 712 -9.50 30.21 -30.46
CA SER A 712 -8.61 31.21 -31.09
C SER A 712 -8.17 30.78 -32.50
N ARG A 713 -9.10 30.20 -33.27
CA ARG A 713 -8.95 30.08 -34.72
C ARG A 713 -10.16 30.69 -35.41
#